data_428e46c60f6947507ec75fef1f82ac64
#
_entry.id   428e46c60f6947507ec75fef1f82ac64
#
_cell.length_a   1.000
_cell.length_b   1.000
_cell.length_c   1.000
_cell.angle_alpha   90.00
_cell.angle_beta   90.00
_cell.angle_gamma   90.00
#
_symmetry.space_group_name_H-M   'P 1'
#
loop_
_entity.id
_entity.type
_entity.pdbx_description
1 polymer ?
#
loop_
_entity_poly.entity_id
_entity_poly.type
_entity_poly.pdbx_seq_one_letter_code
_entity_poly.pdbx_strand_id
1 'polypeptide(L)'
;MKAVSRVHITPHMHWDREWYFTTEASRILLVNNMEEILTRLEQDEEYKYYVLDGQTAVLEDYFAVKPENRPRVKAMVEAGKLIIGPWYTQTDTTIVSGESIVRNLMYGIRDCMAFGEPMKIGYLPDSFGMSAQLPHIYNGFGITRTMFWRGCSERHGTDRTEFLWQSMDGSEVTAQVLPLGYAIGKYLPEDEAGLRKRLDNYFEVLENASVTQEILLPNGHDQMPLQQNIFAVMDKLREIYPQRKFVMSRFEEVFRHIDAHRDELATLKGEFIDGKYMRVHRTIGSTRMDIKIAHARIENKIVNILEPLATLAWTLGFEYHHGLLEKMWKEILKNHAHDSIGCCCSDKVHREIVSRFELAEDMADNLTLFYMRKIVDNMPQSDEDKLVMFNLMPWPREEVVNTTIRLRASQFRLLDDKGNTIPSFIRHAREIDPGLIDRQIVHYGNYDPFMEFDIQFRQILPSMGYCTLYIEPHVAGKILPSVKPTGALLENTFWQIDLNRDGTLRLRDKESGLVYDRVLEIEESSDDGDEYDYSPSREEWRLTSAQGEHDVEVIHEGWQSRAVIRHRMAVPANLAERSARQQHGSLEAEIEVTLSHNSRRIDVAVRLDNQADDHRVRVLIPTPFNTEEVLSDTQFGSLTRPVQDDAMTNWQEEGWKEAPLPIWNLLNYAVLQEKRNGMALFTEGLREFEVVGEGQKTFALTLLRGVGLLGKEDLLLRPGRPSGIKMPVPDSQMRGEMRCRFSLLSFSGSPVSAGIAQQAKSWLTPVQCYNKIPWDAMKLNRTTFTTPGHYSLLTLAPNGCVLSALKKAEDRDELVLRVFNPSQSHSSDVAFSMSRAIKGGSETDMNEVIKAPLQGGKEIVEALRPGQSRTFSLEIGK
;
A
#
# COMPACT_ATOMS: atom_id res chain seq x y z
N MET A 1 -45.56 -3.00 22.77
CA MET A 1 -44.47 -3.04 23.77
C MET A 1 -43.17 -2.96 22.93
N LYS A 2 -42.28 -2.00 23.21
CA LYS A 2 -40.94 -2.07 22.63
C LYS A 2 -40.34 -3.43 23.00
N ALA A 3 -39.68 -4.11 22.04
CA ALA A 3 -38.99 -5.35 22.31
C ALA A 3 -37.96 -5.13 23.44
N VAL A 4 -37.76 -6.12 24.30
CA VAL A 4 -36.74 -6.08 25.37
C VAL A 4 -35.37 -6.12 24.68
N SER A 5 -34.57 -5.07 24.81
CA SER A 5 -33.22 -5.06 24.26
C SER A 5 -32.32 -6.00 25.06
N ARG A 6 -31.46 -6.75 24.32
CA ARG A 6 -30.39 -7.55 24.90
C ARG A 6 -29.10 -6.76 24.80
N VAL A 7 -28.42 -6.61 25.93
CA VAL A 7 -27.14 -5.88 26.01
C VAL A 7 -26.01 -6.88 26.17
N HIS A 8 -25.16 -6.96 25.16
CA HIS A 8 -24.00 -7.83 25.11
C HIS A 8 -22.80 -7.08 25.70
N ILE A 9 -22.40 -7.44 26.91
CA ILE A 9 -21.17 -6.95 27.52
C ILE A 9 -20.05 -7.84 27.04
N THR A 10 -19.13 -7.26 26.22
CA THR A 10 -18.03 -8.02 25.62
C THR A 10 -16.71 -7.52 26.21
N PRO A 11 -16.07 -8.33 27.10
CA PRO A 11 -14.72 -8.00 27.54
C PRO A 11 -13.73 -8.08 26.40
N HIS A 12 -12.96 -7.01 26.23
CA HIS A 12 -11.93 -6.92 25.19
C HIS A 12 -10.85 -5.93 25.59
N MET A 13 -9.80 -5.82 24.78
CA MET A 13 -8.89 -4.68 24.74
C MET A 13 -8.74 -4.24 23.29
N HIS A 14 -8.39 -2.98 23.05
CA HIS A 14 -7.77 -2.54 21.83
C HIS A 14 -6.27 -2.45 22.08
N TRP A 15 -5.46 -2.90 21.11
CA TRP A 15 -4.03 -3.00 21.33
C TRP A 15 -3.25 -2.32 20.21
N ASP A 16 -2.84 -1.06 20.49
CA ASP A 16 -1.84 -0.42 19.69
C ASP A 16 -0.49 -1.03 20.03
N ARG A 17 0.11 -1.71 19.06
CA ARG A 17 1.42 -2.31 19.24
C ARG A 17 2.47 -1.24 19.56
N GLU A 18 2.32 -0.08 18.94
CA GLU A 18 3.11 1.14 19.11
C GLU A 18 2.26 2.34 18.67
N TRP A 19 2.49 3.49 19.28
CA TRP A 19 1.81 4.75 18.95
C TRP A 19 2.64 5.93 19.46
N TYR A 20 2.20 6.65 20.51
CA TYR A 20 3.07 7.62 21.20
C TYR A 20 4.08 6.94 22.13
N PHE A 21 3.94 5.65 22.33
CA PHE A 21 4.82 4.75 23.06
C PHE A 21 5.39 3.66 22.13
N THR A 22 6.55 3.13 22.48
CA THR A 22 7.22 2.10 21.69
C THR A 22 6.62 0.72 21.89
N THR A 23 6.92 -0.21 20.97
CA THR A 23 6.58 -1.63 21.10
C THR A 23 7.03 -2.22 22.44
N GLU A 24 8.22 -1.86 22.93
CA GLU A 24 8.71 -2.40 24.21
C GLU A 24 7.91 -1.87 25.41
N ALA A 25 7.48 -0.63 25.37
CA ALA A 25 6.61 -0.07 26.41
C ALA A 25 5.24 -0.76 26.45
N SER A 26 4.63 -0.99 25.28
CA SER A 26 3.35 -1.71 25.20
C SER A 26 3.49 -3.18 25.58
N ARG A 27 4.61 -3.86 25.21
CA ARG A 27 4.87 -5.27 25.55
C ARG A 27 4.91 -5.53 27.04
N ILE A 28 5.43 -4.59 27.85
CA ILE A 28 5.42 -4.73 29.32
C ILE A 28 3.98 -4.80 29.85
N LEU A 29 3.09 -3.93 29.35
CA LEU A 29 1.67 -3.94 29.70
C LEU A 29 0.98 -5.21 29.17
N LEU A 30 1.31 -5.62 27.95
CA LEU A 30 0.76 -6.81 27.32
C LEU A 30 1.01 -8.06 28.16
N VAL A 31 2.25 -8.26 28.63
CA VAL A 31 2.62 -9.41 29.44
C VAL A 31 1.80 -9.43 30.73
N ASN A 32 1.66 -8.29 31.41
CA ASN A 32 0.82 -8.17 32.60
C ASN A 32 -0.65 -8.51 32.29
N ASN A 33 -1.24 -7.87 31.28
CA ASN A 33 -2.66 -8.04 30.94
C ASN A 33 -2.95 -9.47 30.52
N MET A 34 -2.08 -10.12 29.75
CA MET A 34 -2.24 -11.51 29.33
C MET A 34 -2.22 -12.49 30.50
N GLU A 35 -1.35 -12.29 31.50
CA GLU A 35 -1.33 -13.12 32.71
C GLU A 35 -2.64 -13.00 33.50
N GLU A 36 -3.18 -11.77 33.65
CA GLU A 36 -4.45 -11.54 34.32
C GLU A 36 -5.62 -12.17 33.54
N ILE A 37 -5.66 -12.00 32.23
CA ILE A 37 -6.71 -12.55 31.35
C ILE A 37 -6.70 -14.08 31.42
N LEU A 38 -5.55 -14.71 31.22
CA LEU A 38 -5.43 -16.19 31.27
C LEU A 38 -5.82 -16.72 32.62
N THR A 39 -5.34 -16.10 33.70
CA THR A 39 -5.68 -16.53 35.06
C THR A 39 -7.19 -16.41 35.32
N ARG A 40 -7.83 -15.34 34.88
CA ARG A 40 -9.28 -15.13 35.03
C ARG A 40 -10.08 -16.17 34.25
N LEU A 41 -9.72 -16.44 33.00
CA LEU A 41 -10.39 -17.42 32.14
C LEU A 41 -10.24 -18.83 32.64
N GLU A 42 -9.11 -19.16 33.30
CA GLU A 42 -8.85 -20.48 33.89
C GLU A 42 -9.60 -20.72 35.21
N GLN A 43 -9.70 -19.70 36.07
CA GLN A 43 -10.16 -19.84 37.44
C GLN A 43 -11.64 -19.47 37.66
N ASP A 44 -12.22 -18.65 36.78
CA ASP A 44 -13.58 -18.16 36.94
C ASP A 44 -14.48 -18.72 35.83
N GLU A 45 -15.39 -19.64 36.22
CA GLU A 45 -16.32 -20.24 35.27
C GLU A 45 -17.39 -19.28 34.76
N GLU A 46 -17.71 -18.22 35.49
CA GLU A 46 -18.66 -17.21 35.07
C GLU A 46 -18.06 -16.24 34.05
N TYR A 47 -16.72 -16.05 34.06
CA TYR A 47 -16.00 -15.21 33.10
C TYR A 47 -15.77 -15.99 31.80
N LYS A 48 -16.76 -15.94 30.91
CA LYS A 48 -16.87 -16.86 29.75
C LYS A 48 -15.99 -16.52 28.58
N TYR A 49 -15.76 -15.25 28.33
CA TYR A 49 -15.15 -14.78 27.08
C TYR A 49 -14.21 -13.61 27.29
N TYR A 50 -13.17 -13.55 26.46
CA TYR A 50 -12.33 -12.38 26.27
C TYR A 50 -11.92 -12.27 24.80
N VAL A 51 -12.13 -11.11 24.18
CA VAL A 51 -11.71 -10.85 22.79
C VAL A 51 -10.35 -10.18 22.79
N LEU A 52 -9.34 -10.86 22.22
CA LEU A 52 -7.97 -10.39 22.14
C LEU A 52 -7.79 -9.56 20.86
N ASP A 53 -8.44 -8.42 20.77
CA ASP A 53 -8.39 -7.38 19.72
C ASP A 53 -8.38 -7.85 18.26
N GLY A 54 -8.46 -9.13 17.97
CA GLY A 54 -8.44 -9.63 16.59
C GLY A 54 -7.07 -9.61 15.90
N GLN A 55 -5.96 -9.37 16.61
CA GLN A 55 -4.59 -9.28 16.07
C GLN A 55 -3.69 -10.41 16.62
N THR A 56 -3.01 -11.16 15.74
CA THR A 56 -2.10 -12.24 16.16
C THR A 56 -0.68 -11.76 16.45
N ALA A 57 -0.25 -10.61 15.93
CA ALA A 57 1.03 -10.00 16.28
C ALA A 57 1.17 -9.78 17.80
N VAL A 58 0.05 -9.55 18.50
CA VAL A 58 -0.02 -9.47 19.98
C VAL A 58 0.46 -10.78 20.63
N LEU A 59 0.08 -11.92 20.09
CA LEU A 59 0.52 -13.22 20.57
C LEU A 59 2.00 -13.47 20.29
N GLU A 60 2.50 -13.03 19.13
CA GLU A 60 3.93 -13.11 18.79
C GLU A 60 4.77 -12.29 19.79
N ASP A 61 4.34 -11.06 20.09
CA ASP A 61 5.00 -10.18 21.07
C ASP A 61 4.94 -10.78 22.50
N TYR A 62 3.81 -11.38 22.89
CA TYR A 62 3.67 -12.06 24.19
C TYR A 62 4.59 -13.28 24.30
N PHE A 63 4.61 -14.15 23.30
CA PHE A 63 5.41 -15.39 23.32
C PHE A 63 6.91 -15.14 23.14
N ALA A 64 7.33 -13.97 22.66
CA ALA A 64 8.73 -13.58 22.69
C ALA A 64 9.27 -13.46 24.13
N VAL A 65 8.38 -13.25 25.13
CA VAL A 65 8.71 -13.11 26.55
C VAL A 65 8.25 -14.33 27.36
N LYS A 66 7.08 -14.89 27.03
CA LYS A 66 6.41 -15.99 27.76
C LYS A 66 6.11 -17.19 26.86
N PRO A 67 7.12 -17.81 26.23
CA PRO A 67 6.92 -18.95 25.33
C PRO A 67 6.28 -20.17 26.06
N GLU A 68 6.48 -20.33 27.37
CA GLU A 68 5.92 -21.38 28.20
C GLU A 68 4.39 -21.32 28.30
N ASN A 69 3.76 -20.17 28.04
CA ASN A 69 2.32 -19.97 28.13
C ASN A 69 1.57 -20.36 26.83
N ARG A 70 2.26 -20.82 25.79
CA ARG A 70 1.60 -21.31 24.57
C ARG A 70 0.53 -22.39 24.85
N PRO A 71 0.73 -23.41 25.71
CA PRO A 71 -0.31 -24.37 26.05
C PRO A 71 -1.53 -23.76 26.76
N ARG A 72 -1.33 -22.76 27.62
CA ARG A 72 -2.43 -22.07 28.34
C ARG A 72 -3.30 -21.31 27.33
N VAL A 73 -2.68 -20.51 26.45
CA VAL A 73 -3.38 -19.78 25.38
C VAL A 73 -4.15 -20.76 24.52
N LYS A 74 -3.51 -21.85 24.06
CA LYS A 74 -4.15 -22.89 23.24
C LYS A 74 -5.38 -23.48 23.94
N ALA A 75 -5.28 -23.86 25.19
CA ALA A 75 -6.40 -24.41 25.94
C ALA A 75 -7.58 -23.44 26.05
N MET A 76 -7.32 -22.13 26.23
CA MET A 76 -8.37 -21.12 26.31
C MET A 76 -9.02 -20.83 24.95
N VAL A 77 -8.24 -20.86 23.87
CA VAL A 77 -8.78 -20.71 22.50
C VAL A 77 -9.62 -21.93 22.12
N GLU A 78 -9.12 -23.14 22.30
CA GLU A 78 -9.86 -24.40 22.03
C GLU A 78 -11.16 -24.53 22.89
N ALA A 79 -11.15 -24.02 24.11
CA ALA A 79 -12.33 -23.90 24.94
C ALA A 79 -13.33 -22.80 24.48
N GLY A 80 -12.99 -21.98 23.48
CA GLY A 80 -13.80 -20.88 23.01
C GLY A 80 -13.93 -19.72 23.99
N LYS A 81 -13.03 -19.65 25.00
CA LYS A 81 -12.99 -18.59 26.01
C LYS A 81 -12.15 -17.40 25.59
N LEU A 82 -10.98 -17.63 24.97
CA LEU A 82 -10.13 -16.59 24.40
C LEU A 82 -10.33 -16.53 22.89
N ILE A 83 -10.80 -15.40 22.38
CA ILE A 83 -11.12 -15.17 20.97
C ILE A 83 -9.95 -14.41 20.32
N ILE A 84 -9.38 -14.98 19.24
CA ILE A 84 -8.18 -14.47 18.54
C ILE A 84 -8.41 -14.30 17.05
N GLY A 85 -7.59 -13.47 16.38
CA GLY A 85 -7.62 -13.21 14.93
C GLY A 85 -8.87 -12.46 14.44
N PRO A 86 -9.04 -12.30 13.12
CA PRO A 86 -8.34 -13.01 12.03
C PRO A 86 -7.09 -12.28 11.48
N TRP A 87 -6.81 -11.07 11.93
CA TRP A 87 -5.71 -10.24 11.41
C TRP A 87 -4.35 -10.65 11.99
N TYR A 88 -3.29 -10.38 11.24
CA TYR A 88 -1.96 -10.29 11.82
C TYR A 88 -1.81 -8.97 12.58
N THR A 89 -2.11 -7.83 11.93
CA THR A 89 -2.27 -6.51 12.55
C THR A 89 -3.51 -5.82 11.99
N GLN A 90 -4.20 -4.97 12.77
CA GLN A 90 -5.29 -4.13 12.29
C GLN A 90 -4.75 -2.98 11.46
N THR A 91 -4.91 -3.07 10.14
CA THR A 91 -4.33 -2.12 9.18
C THR A 91 -5.26 -0.96 8.87
N ASP A 92 -4.70 0.17 8.41
CA ASP A 92 -5.49 1.16 7.67
C ASP A 92 -5.68 0.66 6.23
N THR A 93 -6.94 0.42 5.87
CA THR A 93 -7.30 -0.24 4.62
C THR A 93 -7.32 0.70 3.42
N THR A 94 -7.15 2.00 3.61
CA THR A 94 -7.22 3.01 2.53
C THR A 94 -5.86 3.29 1.90
N ILE A 95 -4.76 3.01 2.61
CA ILE A 95 -3.39 3.36 2.21
C ILE A 95 -2.46 2.17 1.95
N VAL A 96 -2.91 0.92 2.19
CA VAL A 96 -2.20 -0.31 1.85
C VAL A 96 -2.84 -1.02 0.65
N SER A 97 -2.09 -1.82 -0.10
CA SER A 97 -2.63 -2.53 -1.26
C SER A 97 -3.57 -3.69 -0.89
N GLY A 98 -4.33 -4.16 -1.88
CA GLY A 98 -5.17 -5.35 -1.71
C GLY A 98 -4.36 -6.60 -1.37
N GLU A 99 -3.17 -6.77 -1.95
CA GLU A 99 -2.30 -7.91 -1.65
C GLU A 99 -1.75 -7.85 -0.23
N SER A 100 -1.41 -6.66 0.28
CA SER A 100 -1.03 -6.47 1.68
C SER A 100 -2.14 -6.88 2.66
N ILE A 101 -3.40 -6.53 2.38
CA ILE A 101 -4.55 -6.95 3.20
C ILE A 101 -4.72 -8.47 3.14
N VAL A 102 -4.58 -9.07 1.95
CA VAL A 102 -4.63 -10.53 1.79
C VAL A 102 -3.54 -11.22 2.60
N ARG A 103 -2.30 -10.73 2.56
CA ARG A 103 -1.20 -11.33 3.35
C ARG A 103 -1.39 -11.15 4.85
N ASN A 104 -1.93 -10.01 5.26
CA ASN A 104 -2.24 -9.73 6.66
C ASN A 104 -3.26 -10.75 7.21
N LEU A 105 -4.38 -10.96 6.50
CA LEU A 105 -5.38 -11.95 6.88
C LEU A 105 -4.85 -13.38 6.78
N MET A 106 -4.10 -13.71 5.72
CA MET A 106 -3.54 -15.04 5.53
C MET A 106 -2.61 -15.44 6.68
N TYR A 107 -1.64 -14.59 7.04
CA TYR A 107 -0.73 -14.89 8.14
C TYR A 107 -1.43 -14.85 9.51
N GLY A 108 -2.38 -13.91 9.71
CA GLY A 108 -3.17 -13.87 10.94
C GLY A 108 -3.99 -15.16 11.16
N ILE A 109 -4.67 -15.63 10.12
CA ILE A 109 -5.43 -16.90 10.18
C ILE A 109 -4.50 -18.09 10.39
N ARG A 110 -3.36 -18.16 9.69
CA ARG A 110 -2.37 -19.24 9.86
C ARG A 110 -1.80 -19.28 11.27
N ASP A 111 -1.48 -18.12 11.83
CA ASP A 111 -1.01 -18.03 13.23
C ASP A 111 -2.08 -18.52 14.21
N CYS A 112 -3.38 -18.19 13.99
CA CYS A 112 -4.48 -18.68 14.80
C CYS A 112 -4.59 -20.20 14.79
N MET A 113 -4.44 -20.84 13.62
CA MET A 113 -4.60 -22.30 13.47
C MET A 113 -3.63 -23.11 14.34
N ALA A 114 -2.54 -22.51 14.81
CA ALA A 114 -1.67 -23.15 15.81
C ALA A 114 -2.31 -23.28 17.20
N PHE A 115 -3.35 -22.49 17.47
CA PHE A 115 -4.04 -22.41 18.76
C PHE A 115 -5.49 -22.85 18.69
N GLY A 116 -6.17 -22.70 17.56
CA GLY A 116 -7.56 -23.04 17.31
C GLY A 116 -8.16 -22.22 16.18
N GLU A 117 -9.48 -22.16 16.08
CA GLU A 117 -10.17 -21.41 15.01
C GLU A 117 -10.10 -19.89 15.25
N PRO A 118 -9.82 -19.09 14.18
CA PRO A 118 -9.88 -17.63 14.28
C PRO A 118 -11.32 -17.13 14.38
N MET A 119 -11.53 -15.99 15.00
CA MET A 119 -12.76 -15.21 14.88
C MET A 119 -13.00 -14.86 13.41
N LYS A 120 -14.18 -15.19 12.86
CA LYS A 120 -14.52 -14.90 11.46
C LYS A 120 -15.33 -13.60 11.31
N ILE A 121 -14.77 -12.52 11.84
CA ILE A 121 -15.30 -11.17 11.76
C ILE A 121 -14.17 -10.24 11.33
N GLY A 122 -14.40 -9.46 10.28
CA GLY A 122 -13.48 -8.39 9.87
C GLY A 122 -13.57 -7.23 10.87
N TYR A 123 -12.91 -7.37 12.04
CA TYR A 123 -12.95 -6.40 13.13
C TYR A 123 -11.85 -5.37 12.97
N LEU A 124 -12.26 -4.11 12.71
CA LEU A 124 -11.37 -2.95 12.56
C LEU A 124 -11.95 -1.77 13.36
N PRO A 125 -11.76 -1.74 14.70
CA PRO A 125 -12.43 -0.78 15.57
C PRO A 125 -11.91 0.64 15.39
N ASP A 126 -10.65 0.84 15.06
CA ASP A 126 -10.02 2.16 15.03
C ASP A 126 -9.33 2.58 13.72
N SER A 127 -9.31 1.73 12.69
CA SER A 127 -8.77 2.07 11.37
C SER A 127 -9.43 3.31 10.76
N PHE A 128 -8.67 4.13 10.04
CA PHE A 128 -9.02 5.49 9.60
C PHE A 128 -9.83 5.51 8.29
N GLY A 129 -10.80 4.64 8.17
CA GLY A 129 -11.68 4.47 7.02
C GLY A 129 -11.65 3.06 6.48
N MET A 130 -12.67 2.76 5.64
CA MET A 130 -12.90 1.41 5.14
C MET A 130 -12.92 1.40 3.62
N SER A 131 -12.03 0.60 3.02
CA SER A 131 -11.97 0.42 1.56
C SER A 131 -13.22 -0.28 1.01
N ALA A 132 -13.71 0.18 -0.14
CA ALA A 132 -14.88 -0.40 -0.83
C ALA A 132 -14.75 -1.89 -1.18
N GLN A 133 -13.54 -2.43 -1.19
CA GLN A 133 -13.26 -3.81 -1.59
C GLN A 133 -13.10 -4.78 -0.40
N LEU A 134 -13.26 -4.32 0.83
CA LEU A 134 -13.19 -5.19 2.00
C LEU A 134 -14.20 -6.34 1.97
N PRO A 135 -15.48 -6.16 1.59
CA PRO A 135 -16.41 -7.30 1.48
C PRO A 135 -15.91 -8.38 0.51
N HIS A 136 -15.32 -8.00 -0.62
CA HIS A 136 -14.71 -8.94 -1.56
C HIS A 136 -13.53 -9.70 -0.94
N ILE A 137 -12.63 -8.99 -0.27
CA ILE A 137 -11.46 -9.59 0.41
C ILE A 137 -11.92 -10.51 1.55
N TYR A 138 -12.85 -10.07 2.39
CA TYR A 138 -13.38 -10.88 3.49
C TYR A 138 -14.02 -12.18 3.01
N ASN A 139 -14.85 -12.11 1.95
CA ASN A 139 -15.43 -13.31 1.34
C ASN A 139 -14.34 -14.26 0.80
N GLY A 140 -13.21 -13.71 0.35
CA GLY A 140 -12.03 -14.46 -0.05
C GLY A 140 -11.37 -15.27 1.09
N PHE A 141 -11.74 -15.04 2.35
CA PHE A 141 -11.31 -15.78 3.54
C PHE A 141 -12.46 -16.48 4.29
N GLY A 142 -13.65 -16.50 3.69
CA GLY A 142 -14.84 -17.05 4.32
C GLY A 142 -15.33 -16.20 5.53
N ILE A 143 -14.95 -14.94 5.57
CA ILE A 143 -15.42 -13.95 6.54
C ILE A 143 -16.64 -13.26 5.93
N THR A 144 -17.81 -13.41 6.57
CA THR A 144 -19.11 -12.89 6.08
C THR A 144 -19.65 -11.77 6.96
N ARG A 145 -18.89 -11.32 7.93
CA ARG A 145 -19.28 -10.34 8.95
C ARG A 145 -18.17 -9.33 9.15
N THR A 146 -18.53 -8.09 9.41
CA THR A 146 -17.54 -7.03 9.73
C THR A 146 -18.06 -6.08 10.78
N MET A 147 -17.16 -5.54 11.59
CA MET A 147 -17.46 -4.57 12.62
C MET A 147 -16.39 -3.49 12.61
N PHE A 148 -16.81 -2.21 12.60
CA PHE A 148 -15.92 -1.06 12.56
C PHE A 148 -16.58 0.19 13.17
N TRP A 149 -15.80 1.24 13.39
CA TRP A 149 -16.28 2.46 14.03
C TRP A 149 -16.40 3.63 13.05
N ARG A 150 -15.36 3.90 12.25
CA ARG A 150 -15.18 5.16 11.54
C ARG A 150 -15.72 5.10 10.11
N GLY A 151 -16.14 6.26 9.60
CA GLY A 151 -16.34 6.51 8.18
C GLY A 151 -17.76 6.33 7.65
N CYS A 152 -18.70 5.81 8.43
CA CYS A 152 -20.09 5.63 8.00
C CYS A 152 -21.01 6.72 8.56
N SER A 153 -21.91 7.23 7.72
CA SER A 153 -22.98 8.16 8.08
C SER A 153 -24.23 7.86 7.26
N GLU A 154 -25.35 8.55 7.55
CA GLU A 154 -26.60 8.45 6.80
C GLU A 154 -26.46 8.84 5.32
N ARG A 155 -25.41 9.55 4.93
CA ARG A 155 -25.11 9.87 3.53
C ARG A 155 -24.91 8.62 2.66
N HIS A 156 -24.55 7.48 3.29
CA HIS A 156 -24.41 6.20 2.60
C HIS A 156 -25.74 5.46 2.39
N GLY A 157 -26.86 5.98 2.94
CA GLY A 157 -28.20 5.46 2.68
C GLY A 157 -28.94 4.85 3.88
N THR A 158 -28.34 4.83 5.09
CA THR A 158 -29.02 4.40 6.32
C THR A 158 -28.47 5.13 7.54
N ASP A 159 -29.34 5.34 8.53
CA ASP A 159 -29.04 5.80 9.89
C ASP A 159 -28.92 4.64 10.89
N ARG A 160 -28.97 3.39 10.39
CA ARG A 160 -28.92 2.17 11.20
C ARG A 160 -27.51 1.70 11.41
N THR A 161 -27.28 1.00 12.54
CA THR A 161 -25.96 0.45 12.87
C THR A 161 -25.67 -0.86 12.15
N GLU A 162 -26.71 -1.59 11.70
CA GLU A 162 -26.58 -2.85 11.01
C GLU A 162 -27.05 -2.73 9.56
N PHE A 163 -26.26 -3.23 8.62
CA PHE A 163 -26.56 -3.22 7.18
C PHE A 163 -25.78 -4.30 6.43
N LEU A 164 -26.13 -4.52 5.17
CA LEU A 164 -25.35 -5.33 4.26
C LEU A 164 -24.40 -4.44 3.48
N TRP A 165 -23.12 -4.78 3.51
CA TRP A 165 -22.10 -4.03 2.76
C TRP A 165 -21.64 -4.81 1.55
N GLN A 166 -21.74 -4.21 0.36
CA GLN A 166 -21.49 -4.87 -0.92
C GLN A 166 -20.36 -4.21 -1.69
N SER A 167 -19.36 -5.00 -2.12
CA SER A 167 -18.28 -4.61 -3.04
C SER A 167 -18.74 -4.49 -4.49
N MET A 168 -17.87 -4.00 -5.36
CA MET A 168 -18.11 -3.81 -6.80
C MET A 168 -18.49 -5.12 -7.50
N ASP A 169 -17.88 -6.23 -7.12
CA ASP A 169 -18.14 -7.56 -7.70
C ASP A 169 -19.41 -8.22 -7.18
N GLY A 170 -20.14 -7.58 -6.26
CA GLY A 170 -21.33 -8.10 -5.62
C GLY A 170 -21.07 -8.99 -4.39
N SER A 171 -19.82 -9.17 -3.98
CA SER A 171 -19.50 -9.80 -2.69
C SER A 171 -20.08 -8.98 -1.54
N GLU A 172 -20.63 -9.66 -0.52
CA GLU A 172 -21.42 -9.02 0.52
C GLU A 172 -21.08 -9.57 1.91
N VAL A 173 -21.06 -8.68 2.91
CA VAL A 173 -20.92 -9.02 4.33
C VAL A 173 -21.99 -8.32 5.17
N THR A 174 -22.39 -8.95 6.28
CA THR A 174 -23.17 -8.30 7.34
C THR A 174 -22.27 -7.36 8.11
N ALA A 175 -22.60 -6.07 8.15
CA ALA A 175 -21.81 -5.05 8.82
C ALA A 175 -22.51 -4.51 10.06
N GLN A 176 -21.73 -4.23 11.10
CA GLN A 176 -22.16 -3.48 12.28
C GLN A 176 -21.20 -2.31 12.51
N VAL A 177 -21.73 -1.09 12.53
CA VAL A 177 -21.00 0.12 12.93
C VAL A 177 -21.11 0.31 14.42
N LEU A 178 -20.04 0.79 15.06
CA LEU A 178 -19.99 1.16 16.47
C LEU A 178 -20.17 2.67 16.61
N PRO A 179 -21.40 3.22 16.67
CA PRO A 179 -21.64 4.65 16.50
C PRO A 179 -21.03 5.50 17.64
N LEU A 180 -20.82 4.89 18.81
CA LEU A 180 -20.19 5.51 19.98
C LEU A 180 -18.78 4.99 20.25
N GLY A 181 -18.25 4.15 19.33
CA GLY A 181 -16.92 3.57 19.41
C GLY A 181 -16.85 2.28 20.25
N TYR A 182 -15.64 1.74 20.34
CA TYR A 182 -15.35 0.44 20.96
C TYR A 182 -15.09 0.51 22.47
N ALA A 183 -15.11 1.72 23.10
CA ALA A 183 -14.71 1.93 24.49
C ALA A 183 -15.84 2.37 25.42
N ILE A 184 -17.10 2.26 25.01
CA ILE A 184 -18.23 2.80 25.76
C ILE A 184 -18.49 2.07 27.07
N GLY A 185 -18.11 0.80 27.18
CA GLY A 185 -18.23 0.00 28.39
C GLY A 185 -16.96 -0.05 29.25
N LYS A 186 -15.95 0.78 28.99
CA LYS A 186 -14.70 0.81 29.78
C LYS A 186 -14.93 1.27 31.22
N TYR A 187 -14.30 0.64 32.20
CA TYR A 187 -14.31 1.05 33.61
C TYR A 187 -15.69 1.46 34.09
N LEU A 188 -16.71 0.62 33.89
CA LEU A 188 -18.07 0.90 34.37
C LEU A 188 -18.08 1.05 35.89
N PRO A 189 -18.65 2.14 36.43
CA PRO A 189 -18.72 2.34 37.88
C PRO A 189 -19.70 1.35 38.52
N GLU A 190 -19.61 1.14 39.84
CA GLU A 190 -20.53 0.26 40.59
C GLU A 190 -21.77 1.01 41.10
N ASP A 191 -21.69 2.33 41.18
CA ASP A 191 -22.80 3.15 41.72
C ASP A 191 -23.84 3.48 40.64
N GLU A 192 -25.09 3.53 41.04
CA GLU A 192 -26.23 3.81 40.16
C GLU A 192 -26.12 5.14 39.46
N ALA A 193 -25.74 6.21 40.17
CA ALA A 193 -25.65 7.54 39.60
C ALA A 193 -24.61 7.63 38.49
N GLY A 194 -23.45 7.03 38.70
CA GLY A 194 -22.36 6.91 37.69
C GLY A 194 -22.78 6.10 36.47
N LEU A 195 -23.46 4.95 36.69
CA LEU A 195 -23.97 4.12 35.60
C LEU A 195 -25.03 4.86 34.78
N ARG A 196 -26.03 5.50 35.42
CA ARG A 196 -27.06 6.27 34.70
C ARG A 196 -26.46 7.44 33.93
N LYS A 197 -25.62 8.25 34.56
CA LYS A 197 -24.95 9.38 33.93
C LYS A 197 -24.22 8.97 32.63
N ARG A 198 -23.65 7.74 32.61
CA ARG A 198 -22.88 7.24 31.48
C ARG A 198 -23.72 6.53 30.43
N LEU A 199 -24.67 5.71 30.84
CA LEU A 199 -25.32 4.75 29.96
C LEU A 199 -26.72 5.19 29.48
N ASP A 200 -27.43 6.08 30.15
CA ASP A 200 -28.79 6.48 29.74
C ASP A 200 -28.80 7.02 28.30
N ASN A 201 -27.91 7.96 28.00
CA ASN A 201 -27.77 8.51 26.63
C ASN A 201 -27.22 7.47 25.65
N TYR A 202 -26.32 6.58 26.09
CA TYR A 202 -25.77 5.55 25.19
C TYR A 202 -26.86 4.57 24.77
N PHE A 203 -27.69 4.11 25.70
CA PHE A 203 -28.81 3.23 25.35
C PHE A 203 -29.83 3.92 24.45
N GLU A 204 -30.11 5.22 24.67
CA GLU A 204 -30.99 5.96 23.76
C GLU A 204 -30.47 5.96 22.33
N VAL A 205 -29.19 6.29 22.13
CA VAL A 205 -28.57 6.31 20.81
C VAL A 205 -28.58 4.91 20.19
N LEU A 206 -28.10 3.90 20.92
CA LEU A 206 -27.91 2.54 20.40
C LEU A 206 -29.25 1.87 20.09
N GLU A 207 -30.26 1.98 20.96
CA GLU A 207 -31.58 1.37 20.75
C GLU A 207 -32.35 2.04 19.61
N ASN A 208 -32.17 3.33 19.38
CA ASN A 208 -32.77 4.04 18.25
C ASN A 208 -32.11 3.70 16.92
N ALA A 209 -30.79 3.48 16.90
CA ALA A 209 -30.05 3.15 15.68
C ALA A 209 -30.08 1.66 15.34
N SER A 210 -30.30 0.76 16.31
CA SER A 210 -30.30 -0.70 16.06
C SER A 210 -31.56 -1.17 15.32
N VAL A 211 -31.41 -2.03 14.34
CA VAL A 211 -32.48 -2.78 13.67
C VAL A 211 -32.95 -3.93 14.57
N THR A 212 -32.03 -4.63 15.22
CA THR A 212 -32.27 -5.93 15.86
C THR A 212 -32.53 -5.87 17.37
N GLN A 213 -32.34 -4.71 18.01
CA GLN A 213 -32.35 -4.54 19.46
C GLN A 213 -31.29 -5.41 20.21
N GLU A 214 -30.25 -5.83 19.48
CA GLU A 214 -29.04 -6.43 20.06
C GLU A 214 -28.00 -5.34 20.26
N ILE A 215 -27.82 -4.93 21.50
CA ILE A 215 -26.99 -3.76 21.84
C ILE A 215 -25.61 -4.24 22.29
N LEU A 216 -24.56 -3.83 21.62
CA LEU A 216 -23.18 -4.12 22.01
C LEU A 216 -22.67 -3.05 22.98
N LEU A 217 -22.15 -3.50 24.12
CA LEU A 217 -21.46 -2.68 25.11
C LEU A 217 -20.04 -3.24 25.30
N PRO A 218 -19.06 -2.80 24.48
CA PRO A 218 -17.69 -3.26 24.59
C PRO A 218 -17.05 -2.81 25.89
N ASN A 219 -16.59 -3.78 26.71
CA ASN A 219 -15.99 -3.53 28.02
C ASN A 219 -14.46 -3.63 27.91
N GLY A 220 -13.87 -2.58 27.39
CA GLY A 220 -12.43 -2.46 27.17
C GLY A 220 -12.05 -1.13 26.57
N HIS A 221 -10.76 -0.90 26.37
CA HIS A 221 -10.16 0.31 25.76
C HIS A 221 -8.71 0.02 25.40
N ASP A 222 -8.00 1.02 24.88
CA ASP A 222 -6.58 0.99 24.52
C ASP A 222 -5.75 0.54 25.74
N GLN A 223 -4.98 -0.54 25.57
CA GLN A 223 -4.13 -1.16 26.57
C GLN A 223 -4.80 -1.45 27.93
N MET A 224 -6.13 -1.41 27.98
CA MET A 224 -6.88 -1.57 29.22
C MET A 224 -6.77 -3.01 29.79
N PRO A 225 -6.42 -3.21 31.09
CA PRO A 225 -6.56 -4.48 31.76
C PRO A 225 -8.05 -4.85 31.92
N LEU A 226 -8.34 -6.14 32.13
CA LEU A 226 -9.73 -6.58 32.35
C LEU A 226 -10.35 -5.89 33.59
N GLN A 227 -11.67 -5.62 33.52
CA GLN A 227 -12.40 -5.06 34.65
C GLN A 227 -12.70 -6.14 35.68
N GLN A 228 -12.09 -6.08 36.87
CA GLN A 228 -12.17 -7.10 37.91
C GLN A 228 -13.58 -7.28 38.48
N ASN A 229 -14.31 -6.18 38.73
CA ASN A 229 -15.61 -6.15 39.36
C ASN A 229 -16.82 -6.22 38.39
N ILE A 230 -16.59 -6.75 37.18
CA ILE A 230 -17.59 -6.70 36.09
C ILE A 230 -18.95 -7.37 36.50
N PHE A 231 -18.92 -8.45 37.27
CA PHE A 231 -20.15 -9.13 37.70
C PHE A 231 -20.96 -8.30 38.66
N ALA A 232 -20.34 -7.64 39.65
CA ALA A 232 -21.02 -6.73 40.55
C ALA A 232 -21.68 -5.57 39.75
N VAL A 233 -20.99 -5.04 38.74
CA VAL A 233 -21.54 -4.04 37.82
C VAL A 233 -22.71 -4.61 37.01
N MET A 234 -22.61 -5.82 36.48
CA MET A 234 -23.71 -6.47 35.74
C MET A 234 -24.96 -6.68 36.62
N ASP A 235 -24.79 -7.05 37.87
CA ASP A 235 -25.91 -7.19 38.82
C ASP A 235 -26.56 -5.83 39.06
N LYS A 236 -25.76 -4.82 39.27
CA LYS A 236 -26.28 -3.46 39.44
C LYS A 236 -27.00 -2.95 38.16
N LEU A 237 -26.50 -3.24 36.97
CA LEU A 237 -27.16 -2.91 35.71
C LEU A 237 -28.54 -3.61 35.60
N ARG A 238 -28.66 -4.85 36.03
CA ARG A 238 -29.93 -5.59 36.03
C ARG A 238 -30.96 -4.98 37.00
N GLU A 239 -30.50 -4.45 38.14
CA GLU A 239 -31.35 -3.71 39.08
C GLU A 239 -31.83 -2.37 38.49
N ILE A 240 -30.92 -1.59 37.89
CA ILE A 240 -31.20 -0.25 37.37
C ILE A 240 -32.06 -0.29 36.10
N TYR A 241 -31.83 -1.27 35.23
CA TYR A 241 -32.46 -1.40 33.90
C TYR A 241 -33.21 -2.75 33.75
N PRO A 242 -34.26 -3.03 34.57
CA PRO A 242 -34.95 -4.33 34.55
C PRO A 242 -35.62 -4.66 33.19
N GLN A 243 -35.80 -3.64 32.30
CA GLN A 243 -36.34 -3.80 30.97
C GLN A 243 -35.28 -4.28 29.92
N ARG A 244 -34.00 -4.42 30.31
CA ARG A 244 -32.91 -4.89 29.46
C ARG A 244 -32.33 -6.18 30.01
N LYS A 245 -31.90 -7.04 29.09
CA LYS A 245 -31.25 -8.31 29.44
C LYS A 245 -29.73 -8.20 29.24
N PHE A 246 -28.99 -8.10 30.34
CA PHE A 246 -27.52 -8.02 30.31
C PHE A 246 -26.90 -9.40 30.29
N VAL A 247 -26.00 -9.68 29.32
CA VAL A 247 -25.29 -10.94 29.16
C VAL A 247 -23.81 -10.68 28.89
N MET A 248 -22.92 -11.48 29.50
CA MET A 248 -21.54 -11.54 29.06
C MET A 248 -21.49 -12.28 27.71
N SER A 249 -20.85 -11.73 26.72
CA SER A 249 -20.97 -12.20 25.35
C SER A 249 -19.65 -12.01 24.55
N ARG A 250 -19.67 -12.44 23.31
CA ARG A 250 -18.65 -12.21 22.30
C ARG A 250 -19.30 -11.72 21.00
N PHE A 251 -18.50 -11.19 20.06
CA PHE A 251 -19.04 -10.56 18.87
C PHE A 251 -19.85 -11.52 17.99
N GLU A 252 -19.46 -12.79 17.89
CA GLU A 252 -20.18 -13.79 17.10
C GLU A 252 -21.62 -14.03 17.57
N GLU A 253 -21.87 -13.85 18.88
CA GLU A 253 -23.23 -13.99 19.43
C GLU A 253 -24.12 -12.82 18.98
N VAL A 254 -23.58 -11.61 18.90
CA VAL A 254 -24.29 -10.44 18.38
C VAL A 254 -24.65 -10.66 16.90
N PHE A 255 -23.66 -11.06 16.08
CA PHE A 255 -23.90 -11.29 14.67
C PHE A 255 -24.88 -12.43 14.38
N ARG A 256 -24.93 -13.46 15.22
CA ARG A 256 -25.93 -14.52 15.06
C ARG A 256 -27.37 -13.98 15.11
N HIS A 257 -27.61 -12.97 15.93
CA HIS A 257 -28.93 -12.31 15.99
C HIS A 257 -29.12 -11.34 14.83
N ILE A 258 -28.11 -10.59 14.44
CA ILE A 258 -28.19 -9.70 13.28
C ILE A 258 -28.50 -10.50 11.99
N ASP A 259 -27.80 -11.60 11.76
CA ASP A 259 -28.02 -12.46 10.61
C ASP A 259 -29.44 -13.06 10.53
N ALA A 260 -30.11 -13.23 11.68
CA ALA A 260 -31.50 -13.67 11.71
C ALA A 260 -32.49 -12.61 11.17
N HIS A 261 -32.05 -11.34 11.06
CA HIS A 261 -32.84 -10.23 10.54
C HIS A 261 -32.28 -9.69 9.20
N ARG A 262 -31.47 -10.52 8.52
CA ARG A 262 -30.76 -10.12 7.30
C ARG A 262 -31.67 -9.47 6.25
N ASP A 263 -32.88 -9.96 6.09
CA ASP A 263 -33.84 -9.46 5.10
C ASP A 263 -34.40 -8.06 5.42
N GLU A 264 -34.17 -7.56 6.65
CA GLU A 264 -34.57 -6.23 7.09
C GLU A 264 -33.44 -5.19 6.91
N LEU A 265 -32.22 -5.63 6.57
CA LEU A 265 -31.05 -4.78 6.47
C LEU A 265 -30.97 -4.05 5.13
N ALA A 266 -30.64 -2.75 5.16
CA ALA A 266 -30.34 -2.00 3.95
C ALA A 266 -29.02 -2.47 3.32
N THR A 267 -28.87 -2.42 2.00
CA THR A 267 -27.60 -2.70 1.30
C THR A 267 -26.87 -1.42 0.96
N LEU A 268 -25.66 -1.25 1.46
CA LEU A 268 -24.77 -0.12 1.18
C LEU A 268 -23.61 -0.55 0.28
N LYS A 269 -23.06 0.41 -0.50
CA LYS A 269 -21.94 0.21 -1.41
C LYS A 269 -20.91 1.31 -1.24
N GLY A 270 -19.69 1.03 -1.67
CA GLY A 270 -18.60 2.01 -1.69
C GLY A 270 -17.71 1.95 -0.45
N GLU A 271 -16.88 2.96 -0.32
CA GLU A 271 -15.94 3.13 0.79
C GLU A 271 -16.61 3.93 1.92
N PHE A 272 -16.16 3.71 3.16
CA PHE A 272 -16.61 4.49 4.31
C PHE A 272 -15.46 5.36 4.82
N ILE A 273 -15.49 6.63 4.42
CA ILE A 273 -14.47 7.64 4.74
C ILE A 273 -15.11 9.00 5.10
N ASP A 274 -16.33 8.98 5.62
CA ASP A 274 -17.10 10.18 6.00
C ASP A 274 -16.79 10.60 7.45
N GLY A 275 -16.35 11.85 7.62
CA GLY A 275 -15.94 12.42 8.90
C GLY A 275 -17.09 12.99 9.75
N LYS A 276 -18.36 12.77 9.38
CA LYS A 276 -19.51 13.42 10.01
C LYS A 276 -19.63 13.09 11.50
N TYR A 277 -19.67 11.83 11.86
CA TYR A 277 -19.88 11.38 13.23
C TYR A 277 -18.59 11.10 13.99
N MET A 278 -17.55 10.67 13.26
CA MET A 278 -16.23 10.37 13.81
C MET A 278 -15.15 10.70 12.78
N ARG A 279 -14.03 11.19 13.25
CA ARG A 279 -12.86 11.52 12.44
C ARG A 279 -12.35 10.29 11.70
N VAL A 280 -12.03 10.45 10.44
CA VAL A 280 -11.43 9.42 9.57
C VAL A 280 -10.01 9.74 9.19
N HIS A 281 -9.51 10.92 9.61
CA HIS A 281 -8.15 11.35 9.32
C HIS A 281 -7.82 11.28 7.84
N ARG A 282 -8.63 11.96 7.04
CA ARG A 282 -8.63 11.87 5.57
C ARG A 282 -7.25 12.14 4.96
N THR A 283 -6.44 12.95 5.60
CA THR A 283 -5.12 13.36 5.11
C THR A 283 -3.96 12.60 5.74
N ILE A 284 -4.24 11.46 6.37
CA ILE A 284 -3.23 10.58 6.96
C ILE A 284 -2.26 10.02 5.89
N GLY A 285 -2.70 9.94 4.63
CA GLY A 285 -1.91 9.46 3.50
C GLY A 285 -0.67 10.29 3.19
N SER A 286 -0.58 11.52 3.68
CA SER A 286 0.57 12.42 3.46
C SER A 286 1.44 12.67 4.70
N THR A 287 1.08 12.11 5.86
CA THR A 287 1.87 12.20 7.09
C THR A 287 3.12 11.35 6.99
N ARG A 288 4.29 11.93 7.31
CA ARG A 288 5.60 11.24 7.22
C ARG A 288 5.72 10.47 5.90
N MET A 289 5.78 11.21 4.81
CA MET A 289 5.74 10.69 3.43
C MET A 289 6.87 9.68 3.14
N ASP A 290 8.00 9.77 3.81
CA ASP A 290 9.11 8.80 3.76
C ASP A 290 8.64 7.37 4.02
N ILE A 291 7.75 7.17 4.99
CA ILE A 291 7.17 5.85 5.34
C ILE A 291 6.27 5.34 4.21
N LYS A 292 5.42 6.20 3.64
CA LYS A 292 4.53 5.81 2.53
C LYS A 292 5.32 5.42 1.29
N ILE A 293 6.38 6.17 0.99
CA ILE A 293 7.29 5.88 -0.14
C ILE A 293 8.06 4.58 0.11
N ALA A 294 8.65 4.41 1.31
CA ALA A 294 9.35 3.17 1.67
C ALA A 294 8.42 1.95 1.59
N HIS A 295 7.21 2.05 2.17
CA HIS A 295 6.20 1.00 2.13
C HIS A 295 5.88 0.58 0.68
N ALA A 296 5.52 1.53 -0.18
CA ALA A 296 5.15 1.24 -1.57
C ALA A 296 6.30 0.58 -2.35
N ARG A 297 7.52 1.10 -2.17
CA ARG A 297 8.72 0.57 -2.82
C ARG A 297 9.00 -0.88 -2.41
N ILE A 298 8.95 -1.18 -1.11
CA ILE A 298 9.21 -2.52 -0.57
C ILE A 298 8.10 -3.49 -0.96
N GLU A 299 6.84 -3.09 -0.83
CA GLU A 299 5.70 -3.89 -1.27
C GLU A 299 5.82 -4.26 -2.75
N ASN A 300 6.13 -3.30 -3.62
CA ASN A 300 6.37 -3.56 -5.04
C ASN A 300 7.56 -4.51 -5.28
N LYS A 301 8.66 -4.36 -4.53
CA LYS A 301 9.80 -5.29 -4.61
C LYS A 301 9.39 -6.72 -4.27
N ILE A 302 8.61 -6.92 -3.23
CA ILE A 302 8.19 -8.26 -2.79
C ILE A 302 7.19 -8.86 -3.78
N VAL A 303 6.09 -8.16 -4.03
CA VAL A 303 4.95 -8.69 -4.80
C VAL A 303 5.23 -8.77 -6.30
N ASN A 304 5.92 -7.77 -6.85
CA ASN A 304 6.09 -7.63 -8.30
C ASN A 304 7.45 -8.14 -8.79
N ILE A 305 8.44 -8.28 -7.92
CA ILE A 305 9.80 -8.69 -8.31
C ILE A 305 10.18 -10.01 -7.64
N LEU A 306 10.29 -10.04 -6.32
CA LEU A 306 10.88 -11.17 -5.60
C LEU A 306 10.02 -12.44 -5.69
N GLU A 307 8.73 -12.37 -5.36
CA GLU A 307 7.87 -13.57 -5.41
C GLU A 307 7.73 -14.13 -6.83
N PRO A 308 7.50 -13.32 -7.88
CA PRO A 308 7.53 -13.82 -9.26
C PRO A 308 8.88 -14.43 -9.66
N LEU A 309 9.99 -13.82 -9.28
CA LEU A 309 11.34 -14.35 -9.57
C LEU A 309 11.61 -15.66 -8.82
N ALA A 310 11.26 -15.75 -7.54
CA ALA A 310 11.35 -16.97 -6.74
C ALA A 310 10.49 -18.09 -7.33
N THR A 311 9.30 -17.75 -7.81
CA THR A 311 8.40 -18.70 -8.50
C THR A 311 9.01 -19.17 -9.82
N LEU A 312 9.56 -18.25 -10.60
CA LEU A 312 10.27 -18.58 -11.82
C LEU A 312 11.44 -19.55 -11.53
N ALA A 313 12.24 -19.25 -10.51
CA ALA A 313 13.34 -20.11 -10.09
C ALA A 313 12.84 -21.50 -9.62
N TRP A 314 11.76 -21.53 -8.85
CA TRP A 314 11.15 -22.78 -8.40
C TRP A 314 10.65 -23.64 -9.58
N THR A 315 10.04 -23.03 -10.59
CA THR A 315 9.62 -23.77 -11.79
C THR A 315 10.82 -24.33 -12.59
N LEU A 316 12.00 -23.77 -12.43
CA LEU A 316 13.24 -24.26 -13.01
C LEU A 316 13.93 -25.34 -12.15
N GLY A 317 13.38 -25.67 -10.97
CA GLY A 317 13.87 -26.74 -10.09
C GLY A 317 14.61 -26.28 -8.83
N PHE A 318 14.64 -24.97 -8.56
CA PHE A 318 15.23 -24.43 -7.33
C PHE A 318 14.25 -24.44 -6.16
N GLU A 319 14.77 -24.33 -4.96
CA GLU A 319 13.97 -24.25 -3.74
C GLU A 319 13.27 -22.89 -3.65
N TYR A 320 12.01 -22.91 -3.17
CA TYR A 320 11.26 -21.70 -2.82
C TYR A 320 11.29 -21.50 -1.29
N HIS A 321 11.91 -20.45 -0.84
CA HIS A 321 12.18 -20.23 0.59
C HIS A 321 11.02 -19.55 1.33
N HIS A 322 9.91 -20.27 1.55
CA HIS A 322 8.71 -19.75 2.25
C HIS A 322 9.02 -19.05 3.56
N GLY A 323 9.83 -19.66 4.44
CA GLY A 323 10.12 -19.09 5.75
C GLY A 323 10.85 -17.73 5.71
N LEU A 324 11.69 -17.49 4.67
CA LEU A 324 12.32 -16.17 4.50
C LEU A 324 11.31 -15.12 4.01
N LEU A 325 10.42 -15.53 3.11
CA LEU A 325 9.36 -14.66 2.61
C LEU A 325 8.34 -14.31 3.71
N GLU A 326 7.90 -15.29 4.52
CA GLU A 326 7.04 -15.07 5.66
C GLU A 326 7.66 -14.11 6.68
N LYS A 327 8.94 -14.34 7.04
CA LYS A 327 9.67 -13.44 7.95
C LYS A 327 9.67 -12.01 7.42
N MET A 328 9.98 -11.82 6.15
CA MET A 328 10.00 -10.50 5.51
C MET A 328 8.60 -9.86 5.50
N TRP A 329 7.56 -10.62 5.11
CA TRP A 329 6.19 -10.15 5.15
C TRP A 329 5.78 -9.72 6.56
N LYS A 330 6.08 -10.50 7.58
CA LYS A 330 5.74 -10.14 8.97
C LYS A 330 6.44 -8.87 9.44
N GLU A 331 7.67 -8.57 8.99
CA GLU A 331 8.31 -7.29 9.31
C GLU A 331 7.55 -6.09 8.74
N ILE A 332 7.09 -6.15 7.47
CA ILE A 332 6.29 -5.05 6.91
C ILE A 332 4.86 -5.02 7.46
N LEU A 333 4.26 -6.16 7.77
CA LEU A 333 2.92 -6.23 8.34
C LEU A 333 2.85 -5.68 9.77
N LYS A 334 3.94 -5.73 10.55
CA LYS A 334 4.06 -5.02 11.82
C LYS A 334 3.92 -3.51 11.63
N ASN A 335 4.47 -2.99 10.52
CA ASN A 335 4.34 -1.58 10.13
C ASN A 335 2.97 -1.23 9.54
N HIS A 336 2.11 -2.23 9.26
CA HIS A 336 0.75 -1.99 8.76
C HIS A 336 -0.28 -1.75 9.86
N ALA A 337 0.05 -1.92 11.16
CA ALA A 337 -0.82 -1.44 12.23
C ALA A 337 -1.24 0.01 11.94
N HIS A 338 -2.50 0.38 12.19
CA HIS A 338 -3.06 1.63 11.68
C HIS A 338 -2.29 2.87 12.10
N ASP A 339 -1.79 2.97 13.34
CA ASP A 339 -0.94 4.08 13.79
C ASP A 339 0.46 4.05 13.16
N SER A 340 1.00 2.85 12.89
CA SER A 340 2.32 2.70 12.26
C SER A 340 2.30 3.11 10.79
N ILE A 341 1.36 2.61 9.98
CA ILE A 341 1.25 2.99 8.57
C ILE A 341 0.65 4.39 8.40
N GLY A 342 -0.25 4.79 9.28
CA GLY A 342 -0.75 6.17 9.40
C GLY A 342 0.36 7.14 9.78
N CYS A 343 1.35 6.68 10.55
CA CYS A 343 2.46 7.46 11.09
C CYS A 343 2.05 8.59 12.03
N CYS A 344 0.93 8.44 12.73
CA CYS A 344 0.54 9.30 13.83
C CYS A 344 1.19 8.80 15.13
N CYS A 345 2.51 8.91 15.22
CA CYS A 345 3.33 8.26 16.24
C CYS A 345 4.50 9.14 16.71
N SER A 346 5.12 8.77 17.84
CA SER A 346 6.32 9.49 18.31
C SER A 346 7.50 9.30 17.34
N ASP A 347 8.43 10.26 17.34
CA ASP A 347 9.66 10.17 16.54
C ASP A 347 10.47 8.89 16.81
N LYS A 348 10.42 8.38 18.04
CA LYS A 348 11.07 7.13 18.38
C LYS A 348 10.44 5.94 17.67
N VAL A 349 9.13 5.89 17.63
CA VAL A 349 8.38 4.85 16.90
C VAL A 349 8.61 4.98 15.40
N HIS A 350 8.60 6.19 14.85
CA HIS A 350 8.93 6.43 13.44
C HIS A 350 10.29 5.80 13.07
N ARG A 351 11.32 6.01 13.87
CA ARG A 351 12.65 5.40 13.62
C ARG A 351 12.63 3.86 13.70
N GLU A 352 11.80 3.28 14.59
CA GLU A 352 11.61 1.83 14.66
C GLU A 352 10.89 1.29 13.40
N ILE A 353 9.90 2.02 12.87
CA ILE A 353 9.20 1.70 11.61
C ILE A 353 10.17 1.72 10.42
N VAL A 354 10.99 2.79 10.31
CA VAL A 354 12.03 2.90 9.28
C VAL A 354 12.97 1.70 9.33
N SER A 355 13.45 1.34 10.53
CA SER A 355 14.37 0.22 10.72
C SER A 355 13.79 -1.12 10.26
N ARG A 356 12.50 -1.38 10.50
CA ARG A 356 11.82 -2.59 10.01
C ARG A 356 11.68 -2.58 8.49
N PHE A 357 11.42 -1.42 7.88
CA PHE A 357 11.39 -1.31 6.42
C PHE A 357 12.78 -1.53 5.80
N GLU A 358 13.83 -0.96 6.36
CA GLU A 358 15.22 -1.19 5.92
C GLU A 358 15.59 -2.67 5.99
N LEU A 359 15.24 -3.36 7.08
CA LEU A 359 15.46 -4.78 7.22
C LEU A 359 14.71 -5.60 6.15
N ALA A 360 13.45 -5.28 5.90
CA ALA A 360 12.66 -5.98 4.89
C ALA A 360 13.19 -5.70 3.47
N GLU A 361 13.63 -4.48 3.19
CA GLU A 361 14.21 -4.10 1.90
C GLU A 361 15.54 -4.82 1.64
N ASP A 362 16.43 -4.86 2.63
CA ASP A 362 17.69 -5.60 2.54
C ASP A 362 17.46 -7.10 2.27
N MET A 363 16.49 -7.70 2.97
CA MET A 363 16.10 -9.08 2.70
C MET A 363 15.57 -9.27 1.28
N ALA A 364 14.72 -8.36 0.77
CA ALA A 364 14.16 -8.43 -0.57
C ALA A 364 15.23 -8.31 -1.65
N ASP A 365 16.15 -7.37 -1.51
CA ASP A 365 17.24 -7.14 -2.45
C ASP A 365 18.21 -8.33 -2.49
N ASN A 366 18.60 -8.85 -1.34
CA ASN A 366 19.51 -10.00 -1.26
C ASN A 366 18.86 -11.30 -1.77
N LEU A 367 17.56 -11.52 -1.50
CA LEU A 367 16.84 -12.68 -2.05
C LEU A 367 16.64 -12.55 -3.57
N THR A 368 16.38 -11.36 -4.08
CA THR A 368 16.28 -11.10 -5.53
C THR A 368 17.60 -11.44 -6.20
N LEU A 369 18.72 -10.93 -5.70
CA LEU A 369 20.05 -11.25 -6.21
C LEU A 369 20.33 -12.76 -6.12
N PHE A 370 19.99 -13.41 -4.99
CA PHE A 370 20.15 -14.84 -4.79
C PHE A 370 19.45 -15.66 -5.88
N TYR A 371 18.19 -15.39 -6.19
CA TYR A 371 17.46 -16.14 -7.20
C TYR A 371 17.96 -15.84 -8.60
N MET A 372 18.31 -14.60 -8.94
CA MET A 372 18.95 -14.28 -10.23
C MET A 372 20.25 -15.08 -10.42
N ARG A 373 21.11 -15.10 -9.39
CA ARG A 373 22.36 -15.87 -9.41
C ARG A 373 22.11 -17.37 -9.56
N LYS A 374 21.15 -17.95 -8.82
CA LYS A 374 20.79 -19.36 -8.93
C LYS A 374 20.41 -19.73 -10.37
N ILE A 375 19.66 -18.89 -11.04
CA ILE A 375 19.27 -19.10 -12.44
C ILE A 375 20.49 -18.97 -13.34
N VAL A 376 21.24 -17.87 -13.26
CA VAL A 376 22.29 -17.53 -14.21
C VAL A 376 23.53 -18.41 -14.05
N ASP A 377 23.93 -18.74 -12.81
CA ASP A 377 25.10 -19.58 -12.54
C ASP A 377 24.92 -21.03 -13.00
N ASN A 378 23.68 -21.48 -13.22
CA ASN A 378 23.35 -22.81 -13.72
C ASN A 378 23.07 -22.84 -15.24
N MET A 379 23.23 -21.74 -15.95
CA MET A 379 23.21 -21.74 -17.43
C MET A 379 24.40 -22.50 -17.98
N PRO A 380 24.31 -23.02 -19.23
CA PRO A 380 25.46 -23.65 -19.91
C PRO A 380 26.69 -22.77 -19.84
N GLN A 381 27.83 -23.35 -19.56
CA GLN A 381 29.09 -22.63 -19.50
C GLN A 381 29.44 -22.07 -20.88
N SER A 382 29.80 -20.78 -20.92
CA SER A 382 30.54 -20.15 -22.01
C SER A 382 31.64 -19.31 -21.37
N ASP A 383 32.72 -19.08 -22.07
CA ASP A 383 33.83 -18.22 -21.67
C ASP A 383 33.46 -16.73 -21.80
N GLU A 384 32.23 -16.43 -22.26
CA GLU A 384 31.72 -15.10 -22.50
C GLU A 384 31.02 -14.58 -21.27
N ASP A 385 31.19 -13.28 -20.99
CA ASP A 385 30.39 -12.53 -20.01
C ASP A 385 28.95 -12.47 -20.49
N LYS A 386 28.04 -12.50 -19.55
CA LYS A 386 26.57 -12.49 -19.81
C LYS A 386 25.88 -11.38 -19.08
N LEU A 387 24.91 -10.78 -19.76
CA LEU A 387 23.93 -9.89 -19.19
C LEU A 387 22.54 -10.52 -19.32
N VAL A 388 21.93 -10.87 -18.20
CA VAL A 388 20.61 -11.50 -18.16
C VAL A 388 19.60 -10.51 -17.65
N MET A 389 18.52 -10.34 -18.41
CA MET A 389 17.45 -9.38 -18.10
C MET A 389 16.16 -10.13 -17.80
N PHE A 390 15.56 -9.82 -16.66
CA PHE A 390 14.32 -10.43 -16.17
C PHE A 390 13.15 -9.46 -16.33
N ASN A 391 12.14 -9.87 -17.06
CA ASN A 391 10.84 -9.24 -17.11
C ASN A 391 9.86 -10.03 -16.23
N LEU A 392 9.45 -9.46 -15.12
CA LEU A 392 8.57 -10.12 -14.14
C LEU A 392 7.10 -9.71 -14.30
N MET A 393 6.75 -9.14 -15.45
CA MET A 393 5.38 -8.89 -15.88
C MET A 393 4.89 -10.00 -16.82
N PRO A 394 3.58 -10.36 -16.75
CA PRO A 394 3.02 -11.44 -17.55
C PRO A 394 2.67 -11.01 -18.99
N TRP A 395 3.34 -10.00 -19.53
CA TRP A 395 3.26 -9.55 -20.92
C TRP A 395 4.66 -9.18 -21.43
N PRO A 396 4.92 -9.33 -22.74
CA PRO A 396 6.18 -8.90 -23.31
C PRO A 396 6.29 -7.37 -23.27
N ARG A 397 7.50 -6.87 -23.10
CA ARG A 397 7.79 -5.43 -23.06
C ARG A 397 8.95 -5.09 -23.97
N GLU A 398 8.85 -3.98 -24.69
CA GLU A 398 9.99 -3.32 -25.30
C GLU A 398 10.42 -2.17 -24.39
N GLU A 399 11.64 -2.25 -23.86
CA GLU A 399 12.15 -1.31 -22.87
C GLU A 399 13.48 -0.69 -23.31
N VAL A 400 13.69 0.55 -22.88
CA VAL A 400 15.02 1.15 -22.83
C VAL A 400 15.65 0.70 -21.50
N VAL A 401 16.53 -0.27 -21.59
CA VAL A 401 17.20 -0.85 -20.42
C VAL A 401 18.38 0.02 -20.03
N ASN A 402 18.40 0.48 -18.79
CA ASN A 402 19.53 1.15 -18.17
C ASN A 402 20.13 0.20 -17.13
N THR A 403 21.41 -0.13 -17.26
CA THR A 403 22.05 -1.06 -16.33
C THR A 403 23.56 -0.82 -16.27
N THR A 404 24.19 -1.38 -15.25
CA THR A 404 25.65 -1.35 -15.08
C THR A 404 26.22 -2.72 -15.41
N ILE A 405 27.29 -2.75 -16.20
CA ILE A 405 28.05 -3.98 -16.46
C ILE A 405 29.50 -3.79 -16.03
N ARG A 406 30.13 -4.89 -15.61
CA ARG A 406 31.52 -4.95 -15.17
C ARG A 406 32.26 -6.00 -15.94
N LEU A 407 33.40 -5.65 -16.53
CA LEU A 407 34.22 -6.57 -17.29
C LEU A 407 35.71 -6.17 -17.27
N ARG A 408 36.63 -7.10 -17.59
CA ARG A 408 38.06 -6.83 -17.64
C ARG A 408 38.52 -6.36 -19.02
N ALA A 409 37.76 -5.48 -19.64
CA ALA A 409 38.08 -4.92 -20.95
C ALA A 409 37.67 -3.44 -20.99
N SER A 410 38.44 -2.64 -21.71
CA SER A 410 38.16 -1.21 -21.88
C SER A 410 37.10 -0.91 -22.95
N GLN A 411 36.67 -1.93 -23.69
CA GLN A 411 35.60 -1.86 -24.69
C GLN A 411 34.94 -3.21 -24.86
N PHE A 412 33.69 -3.22 -25.32
CA PHE A 412 32.89 -4.42 -25.49
C PHE A 412 31.85 -4.25 -26.59
N ARG A 413 31.24 -5.38 -26.98
CA ARG A 413 30.10 -5.46 -27.88
C ARG A 413 29.01 -6.33 -27.26
N LEU A 414 27.75 -5.87 -27.27
CA LEU A 414 26.61 -6.70 -26.89
C LEU A 414 26.10 -7.50 -28.09
N LEU A 415 25.85 -8.78 -27.88
CA LEU A 415 25.33 -9.71 -28.90
C LEU A 415 24.04 -10.37 -28.38
N ASP A 416 23.06 -10.56 -29.27
CA ASP A 416 21.91 -11.42 -29.00
C ASP A 416 22.30 -12.92 -29.12
N ASP A 417 21.32 -13.82 -28.87
CA ASP A 417 21.48 -15.28 -28.99
C ASP A 417 21.80 -15.78 -30.41
N LYS A 418 21.65 -14.94 -31.43
CA LYS A 418 21.96 -15.21 -32.84
C LYS A 418 23.29 -14.61 -33.28
N GLY A 419 24.01 -13.94 -32.38
CA GLY A 419 25.24 -13.23 -32.65
C GLY A 419 25.09 -11.88 -33.34
N ASN A 420 23.88 -11.31 -33.37
CA ASN A 420 23.66 -9.96 -33.89
C ASN A 420 24.07 -8.91 -32.85
N THR A 421 24.77 -7.86 -33.31
CA THR A 421 25.16 -6.74 -32.43
C THR A 421 23.95 -5.92 -32.00
N ILE A 422 23.79 -5.78 -30.70
CA ILE A 422 22.82 -4.88 -30.06
C ILE A 422 23.48 -3.50 -29.92
N PRO A 423 22.93 -2.44 -30.54
CA PRO A 423 23.42 -1.08 -30.32
C PRO A 423 23.28 -0.69 -28.87
N SER A 424 24.32 -0.08 -28.30
CA SER A 424 24.32 0.40 -26.91
C SER A 424 24.88 1.81 -26.82
N PHE A 425 24.46 2.55 -25.81
CA PHE A 425 25.00 3.85 -25.43
C PHE A 425 25.72 3.72 -24.10
N ILE A 426 26.93 4.20 -23.98
CA ILE A 426 27.71 4.21 -22.74
C ILE A 426 27.54 5.61 -22.14
N ARG A 427 26.90 5.68 -20.98
CA ARG A 427 26.71 6.93 -20.22
C ARG A 427 27.96 7.31 -19.45
N HIS A 428 28.51 6.30 -18.78
CA HIS A 428 29.68 6.47 -17.93
C HIS A 428 30.56 5.22 -18.00
N ALA A 429 31.87 5.43 -17.86
CA ALA A 429 32.83 4.34 -17.78
C ALA A 429 33.89 4.71 -16.74
N ARG A 430 34.18 3.80 -15.82
CA ARG A 430 35.21 3.97 -14.78
C ARG A 430 35.88 2.67 -14.43
N GLU A 431 37.13 2.79 -13.95
CA GLU A 431 37.82 1.67 -13.34
C GLU A 431 37.31 1.46 -11.91
N ILE A 432 37.12 0.20 -11.53
CA ILE A 432 36.66 -0.17 -10.19
C ILE A 432 37.56 -1.25 -9.60
N ASP A 433 37.93 -1.09 -8.33
CA ASP A 433 38.69 -2.08 -7.58
C ASP A 433 37.86 -3.37 -7.41
N PRO A 434 38.44 -4.56 -7.69
CA PRO A 434 37.70 -5.82 -7.55
C PRO A 434 37.21 -6.10 -6.13
N GLY A 435 37.89 -5.56 -5.09
CA GLY A 435 37.49 -5.66 -3.71
C GLY A 435 36.18 -4.93 -3.37
N LEU A 436 35.79 -3.94 -4.19
CA LEU A 436 34.49 -3.25 -4.09
C LEU A 436 33.35 -4.03 -4.74
N ILE A 437 33.68 -5.00 -5.62
CA ILE A 437 32.68 -5.88 -6.25
C ILE A 437 32.35 -7.04 -5.32
N ASP A 438 33.39 -7.83 -4.97
CA ASP A 438 33.27 -8.91 -4.00
C ASP A 438 34.64 -9.21 -3.36
N ARG A 439 34.65 -9.26 -2.03
CA ARG A 439 35.84 -9.58 -1.24
C ARG A 439 36.52 -10.88 -1.68
N GLN A 440 35.78 -11.88 -2.11
CA GLN A 440 36.34 -13.17 -2.49
C GLN A 440 37.13 -13.12 -3.81
N ILE A 441 36.84 -12.17 -4.68
CA ILE A 441 37.61 -11.96 -5.92
C ILE A 441 39.08 -11.68 -5.55
N VAL A 442 39.28 -10.77 -4.59
CA VAL A 442 40.61 -10.41 -4.07
C VAL A 442 41.22 -11.55 -3.26
N HIS A 443 40.42 -12.25 -2.46
CA HIS A 443 40.90 -13.40 -1.66
C HIS A 443 41.56 -14.51 -2.50
N TYR A 444 41.11 -14.73 -3.73
CA TYR A 444 41.70 -15.68 -4.66
C TYR A 444 42.85 -15.07 -5.50
N GLY A 445 43.36 -13.91 -5.17
CA GLY A 445 44.52 -13.29 -5.81
C GLY A 445 44.21 -12.52 -7.10
N ASN A 446 42.96 -12.21 -7.36
CA ASN A 446 42.51 -11.44 -8.54
C ASN A 446 42.49 -9.93 -8.20
N TYR A 447 43.62 -9.28 -8.38
CA TYR A 447 43.80 -7.86 -8.10
C TYR A 447 43.65 -6.95 -9.32
N ASP A 448 43.51 -7.47 -10.51
CA ASP A 448 43.36 -6.65 -11.71
C ASP A 448 42.00 -5.92 -11.65
N PRO A 449 41.97 -4.63 -11.93
CA PRO A 449 40.76 -3.83 -11.87
C PRO A 449 39.76 -4.26 -12.93
N PHE A 450 38.48 -3.99 -12.65
CA PHE A 450 37.40 -4.07 -13.62
C PHE A 450 37.10 -2.69 -14.20
N MET A 451 36.60 -2.66 -15.44
CA MET A 451 35.89 -1.50 -15.98
C MET A 451 34.40 -1.67 -15.68
N GLU A 452 33.82 -0.65 -15.08
CA GLU A 452 32.39 -0.54 -14.86
C GLU A 452 31.81 0.44 -15.88
N PHE A 453 30.76 0.01 -16.60
CA PHE A 453 30.08 0.79 -17.63
C PHE A 453 28.62 0.93 -17.27
N ASP A 454 28.14 2.16 -17.19
CA ASP A 454 26.71 2.46 -17.16
C ASP A 454 26.23 2.52 -18.62
N ILE A 455 25.36 1.60 -18.98
CA ILE A 455 24.95 1.42 -20.37
C ILE A 455 23.45 1.54 -20.56
N GLN A 456 23.06 1.92 -21.74
CA GLN A 456 21.69 1.97 -22.19
C GLN A 456 21.55 1.25 -23.54
N PHE A 457 20.49 0.47 -23.70
CA PHE A 457 20.14 -0.19 -24.97
C PHE A 457 18.64 -0.48 -25.01
N ARG A 458 18.11 -0.84 -26.17
CA ARG A 458 16.72 -1.26 -26.36
C ARG A 458 16.64 -2.76 -26.45
N GLN A 459 15.65 -3.36 -25.75
CA GLN A 459 15.44 -4.80 -25.75
C GLN A 459 13.95 -5.14 -25.68
N ILE A 460 13.55 -6.16 -26.45
CA ILE A 460 12.25 -6.81 -26.30
C ILE A 460 12.44 -7.96 -25.32
N LEU A 461 11.65 -7.93 -24.24
CA LEU A 461 11.76 -8.89 -23.15
C LEU A 461 10.57 -9.86 -23.19
N PRO A 462 10.79 -11.18 -22.95
CA PRO A 462 9.72 -12.16 -22.89
C PRO A 462 8.79 -11.90 -21.70
N SER A 463 7.55 -12.36 -21.75
CA SER A 463 6.59 -12.29 -20.65
C SER A 463 7.03 -13.22 -19.51
N MET A 464 6.92 -12.72 -18.27
CA MET A 464 7.25 -13.46 -17.03
C MET A 464 8.44 -14.42 -17.23
N GLY A 465 9.61 -13.82 -17.49
CA GLY A 465 10.76 -14.61 -17.85
C GLY A 465 12.04 -13.78 -18.02
N TYR A 466 12.99 -14.33 -18.75
CA TYR A 466 14.27 -13.66 -18.98
C TYR A 466 14.87 -13.99 -20.34
N CYS A 467 15.79 -13.13 -20.79
CA CYS A 467 16.64 -13.36 -21.94
C CYS A 467 18.09 -12.94 -21.65
N THR A 468 19.03 -13.52 -22.40
CA THR A 468 20.47 -13.31 -22.25
C THR A 468 21.03 -12.55 -23.42
N LEU A 469 21.87 -11.54 -23.14
CA LEU A 469 22.83 -10.96 -24.06
C LEU A 469 24.23 -11.44 -23.69
N TYR A 470 25.05 -11.67 -24.70
CA TYR A 470 26.45 -12.03 -24.57
C TYR A 470 27.32 -10.78 -24.70
N ILE A 471 28.34 -10.67 -23.87
CA ILE A 471 29.27 -9.54 -23.86
C ILE A 471 30.59 -10.04 -24.49
N GLU A 472 30.90 -9.55 -25.67
CA GLU A 472 32.19 -9.84 -26.33
C GLU A 472 33.18 -8.74 -25.93
N PRO A 473 34.20 -9.06 -25.11
CA PRO A 473 35.18 -8.10 -24.65
C PRO A 473 36.17 -7.75 -25.75
N HIS A 474 36.88 -6.64 -25.63
CA HIS A 474 37.92 -6.14 -26.53
C HIS A 474 37.46 -5.79 -27.96
N VAL A 475 36.16 -5.78 -28.23
CA VAL A 475 35.59 -5.44 -29.54
C VAL A 475 34.71 -4.21 -29.36
N ALA A 476 34.93 -3.17 -30.16
CA ALA A 476 34.13 -1.98 -30.11
C ALA A 476 32.68 -2.24 -30.55
N GLY A 477 31.73 -1.86 -29.69
CA GLY A 477 30.31 -1.97 -29.98
C GLY A 477 29.85 -0.89 -30.98
N LYS A 478 28.61 -1.08 -31.45
CA LYS A 478 27.92 -0.02 -32.21
C LYS A 478 27.38 1.01 -31.22
N ILE A 479 28.01 2.19 -31.17
CA ILE A 479 27.58 3.31 -30.35
C ILE A 479 26.56 4.12 -31.15
N LEU A 480 25.45 4.47 -30.51
CA LEU A 480 24.48 5.37 -31.08
C LEU A 480 24.82 6.82 -30.69
N PRO A 481 24.81 7.74 -31.66
CA PRO A 481 24.93 9.16 -31.34
C PRO A 481 23.68 9.64 -30.59
N SER A 482 23.85 10.56 -29.65
CA SER A 482 22.71 11.25 -29.03
C SER A 482 22.07 12.18 -30.08
N VAL A 483 20.73 12.10 -30.16
CA VAL A 483 19.95 12.97 -31.05
C VAL A 483 19.48 14.19 -30.25
N LYS A 484 19.88 15.38 -30.67
CA LYS A 484 19.41 16.63 -30.06
C LYS A 484 18.13 17.09 -30.76
N PRO A 485 17.06 17.46 -30.02
CA PRO A 485 15.88 18.05 -30.62
C PRO A 485 16.21 19.46 -31.17
N THR A 486 15.50 19.87 -32.23
CA THR A 486 15.60 21.20 -32.80
C THR A 486 14.42 22.02 -32.34
N GLY A 487 14.65 22.98 -31.41
CA GLY A 487 13.67 23.97 -31.01
C GLY A 487 12.77 23.70 -29.82
N ALA A 488 12.75 22.48 -29.27
CA ALA A 488 12.06 22.14 -28.05
C ALA A 488 13.07 21.78 -26.93
N LEU A 489 12.65 21.86 -25.66
CA LEU A 489 13.46 21.40 -24.52
C LEU A 489 13.71 19.88 -24.63
N LEU A 490 12.62 19.10 -24.72
CA LEU A 490 12.63 17.68 -24.98
C LEU A 490 11.59 17.32 -26.04
N GLU A 491 11.88 16.33 -26.86
CA GLU A 491 10.97 15.91 -27.92
C GLU A 491 11.11 14.41 -28.23
N ASN A 492 9.98 13.74 -28.49
CA ASN A 492 9.94 12.38 -29.03
C ASN A 492 8.78 12.22 -30.03
N THR A 493 8.41 10.98 -30.36
CA THR A 493 7.32 10.66 -31.30
C THR A 493 5.98 11.23 -30.84
N PHE A 494 5.72 11.28 -29.55
CA PHE A 494 4.42 11.61 -28.95
C PHE A 494 4.37 13.01 -28.34
N TRP A 495 5.47 13.49 -27.82
CA TRP A 495 5.53 14.71 -27.04
C TRP A 495 6.47 15.76 -27.63
N GLN A 496 6.04 17.00 -27.53
CA GLN A 496 6.90 18.18 -27.54
C GLN A 496 6.80 18.84 -26.17
N ILE A 497 7.94 19.04 -25.51
CA ILE A 497 8.03 19.65 -24.18
C ILE A 497 8.87 20.91 -24.28
N ASP A 498 8.28 22.04 -23.91
CA ASP A 498 8.92 23.35 -23.91
C ASP A 498 9.05 23.88 -22.48
N LEU A 499 10.06 24.66 -22.19
CA LEU A 499 10.26 25.34 -20.91
C LEU A 499 9.61 26.72 -20.94
N ASN A 500 8.76 27.01 -19.97
CA ASN A 500 8.21 28.32 -19.72
C ASN A 500 9.25 29.24 -19.03
N ARG A 501 9.03 30.55 -19.09
CA ARG A 501 9.94 31.54 -18.50
C ARG A 501 10.04 31.48 -16.98
N ASP A 502 9.06 30.87 -16.34
CA ASP A 502 8.94 30.67 -14.88
C ASP A 502 9.42 29.31 -14.40
N GLY A 503 10.09 28.55 -15.27
CA GLY A 503 10.61 27.21 -14.94
C GLY A 503 9.58 26.08 -14.98
N THR A 504 8.30 26.37 -15.25
CA THR A 504 7.28 25.34 -15.49
C THR A 504 7.38 24.79 -16.90
N LEU A 505 6.71 23.66 -17.16
CA LEU A 505 6.71 23.02 -18.47
C LEU A 505 5.41 23.23 -19.23
N ARG A 506 5.54 23.31 -20.57
CA ARG A 506 4.44 23.20 -21.50
C ARG A 506 4.56 21.91 -22.29
N LEU A 507 3.58 21.02 -22.13
CA LEU A 507 3.54 19.74 -22.80
C LEU A 507 2.52 19.81 -23.94
N ARG A 508 2.94 19.37 -25.13
CA ARG A 508 2.05 19.22 -26.28
C ARG A 508 2.02 17.78 -26.72
N ASP A 509 0.86 17.15 -26.62
CA ASP A 509 0.61 15.81 -27.17
C ASP A 509 0.43 15.93 -28.69
N LYS A 510 1.32 15.32 -29.45
CA LYS A 510 1.36 15.43 -30.92
C LYS A 510 0.24 14.69 -31.61
N GLU A 511 -0.36 13.67 -30.95
CA GLU A 511 -1.47 12.90 -31.55
C GLU A 511 -2.81 13.56 -31.30
N SER A 512 -3.10 13.93 -30.06
CA SER A 512 -4.37 14.59 -29.71
C SER A 512 -4.37 16.09 -30.01
N GLY A 513 -3.20 16.71 -30.12
CA GLY A 513 -3.03 18.15 -30.24
C GLY A 513 -3.28 18.93 -28.94
N LEU A 514 -3.59 18.24 -27.84
CA LEU A 514 -3.83 18.86 -26.54
C LEU A 514 -2.55 19.50 -25.99
N VAL A 515 -2.74 20.58 -25.26
CA VAL A 515 -1.67 21.32 -24.59
C VAL A 515 -1.94 21.37 -23.10
N TYR A 516 -0.94 21.01 -22.32
CA TYR A 516 -0.90 21.10 -20.86
C TYR A 516 0.11 22.18 -20.54
N ASP A 517 -0.34 23.26 -19.92
CA ASP A 517 0.52 24.42 -19.64
C ASP A 517 0.79 24.57 -18.15
N ARG A 518 1.94 25.13 -17.79
CA ARG A 518 2.41 25.29 -16.40
C ARG A 518 2.51 24.00 -15.60
N VAL A 519 2.85 22.90 -16.26
CA VAL A 519 3.00 21.57 -15.61
C VAL A 519 4.27 21.56 -14.77
N LEU A 520 4.21 20.84 -13.63
CA LEU A 520 5.27 20.69 -12.62
C LEU A 520 5.62 21.97 -11.84
N GLU A 521 4.65 22.87 -11.66
CA GLU A 521 4.79 23.97 -10.70
C GLU A 521 4.76 23.42 -9.27
N ILE A 522 5.74 23.77 -8.45
CA ILE A 522 5.74 23.43 -7.01
C ILE A 522 4.95 24.50 -6.28
N GLU A 523 3.96 24.09 -5.50
CA GLU A 523 3.18 24.93 -4.61
C GLU A 523 3.57 24.65 -3.15
N GLU A 524 3.78 25.69 -2.39
CA GLU A 524 4.02 25.68 -0.95
C GLU A 524 2.92 26.45 -0.24
N SER A 525 2.37 25.87 0.83
CA SER A 525 1.29 26.44 1.64
C SER A 525 1.47 26.10 3.12
N SER A 526 0.70 26.77 4.00
CA SER A 526 0.71 26.45 5.44
C SER A 526 0.17 25.05 5.73
N ASP A 527 0.70 24.44 6.80
CA ASP A 527 0.07 23.33 7.50
C ASP A 527 0.08 23.61 9.01
N ASP A 528 -1.05 24.07 9.54
CA ASP A 528 -1.30 24.33 10.97
C ASP A 528 -2.00 23.11 11.62
N GLY A 529 -1.85 21.94 11.01
CA GLY A 529 -2.40 20.67 11.45
C GLY A 529 -1.57 19.92 12.48
N ASP A 530 -1.77 18.60 12.47
CA ASP A 530 -1.03 17.64 13.27
C ASP A 530 -0.74 16.38 12.43
N GLU A 531 -0.16 15.33 13.03
CA GLU A 531 0.15 14.10 12.29
C GLU A 531 -1.09 13.38 11.74
N TYR A 532 -2.27 13.62 12.28
CA TYR A 532 -3.50 13.01 11.78
C TYR A 532 -4.07 13.79 10.59
N ASP A 533 -4.13 15.14 10.70
CA ASP A 533 -4.89 15.94 9.75
C ASP A 533 -4.16 17.21 9.31
N TYR A 534 -4.21 17.44 8.02
CA TYR A 534 -3.87 18.73 7.43
C TYR A 534 -4.86 19.81 7.86
N SER A 535 -4.34 20.99 8.15
CA SER A 535 -5.16 22.17 8.38
C SER A 535 -4.43 23.43 7.87
N PRO A 536 -5.04 24.22 6.99
CA PRO A 536 -4.44 25.49 6.61
C PRO A 536 -4.44 26.48 7.79
N SER A 537 -3.53 27.41 7.80
CA SER A 537 -3.62 28.56 8.72
C SER A 537 -4.78 29.47 8.36
N ARG A 538 -5.27 30.27 9.32
CA ARG A 538 -6.39 31.21 9.08
C ARG A 538 -6.06 32.26 8.02
N GLU A 539 -4.80 32.67 7.96
CA GLU A 539 -4.28 33.64 6.98
C GLU A 539 -3.38 32.90 5.99
N GLU A 540 -4.00 32.16 5.09
CA GLU A 540 -3.26 31.37 4.12
C GLU A 540 -2.44 32.28 3.16
N TRP A 541 -1.21 31.85 2.93
CA TRP A 541 -0.30 32.45 1.96
C TRP A 541 0.39 31.37 1.17
N ARG A 542 -0.02 31.20 -0.09
CA ARG A 542 0.53 30.22 -1.01
C ARG A 542 1.66 30.84 -1.81
N LEU A 543 2.72 30.12 -1.96
CA LEU A 543 3.88 30.45 -2.77
C LEU A 543 4.06 29.37 -3.84
N THR A 544 4.63 29.76 -4.98
CA THR A 544 4.89 28.81 -6.05
C THR A 544 6.31 28.94 -6.59
N SER A 545 6.82 27.87 -7.19
CA SER A 545 8.15 27.88 -7.81
C SER A 545 8.30 28.88 -8.93
N ALA A 546 7.21 29.30 -9.56
CA ALA A 546 7.20 30.35 -10.58
C ALA A 546 7.62 31.73 -10.06
N GLN A 547 7.58 31.94 -8.74
CA GLN A 547 8.01 33.18 -8.07
C GLN A 547 9.48 33.13 -7.60
N GLY A 548 10.10 31.94 -7.63
CA GLY A 548 11.47 31.72 -7.22
C GLY A 548 12.47 31.77 -8.39
N GLU A 549 13.70 31.43 -8.06
CA GLU A 549 14.76 31.26 -9.08
C GLU A 549 14.76 29.83 -9.60
N HIS A 550 15.16 29.67 -10.86
CA HIS A 550 15.37 28.35 -11.44
C HIS A 550 16.55 28.31 -12.40
N ASP A 551 17.14 27.12 -12.53
CA ASP A 551 18.10 26.78 -13.59
C ASP A 551 17.72 25.46 -14.25
N VAL A 552 18.15 25.25 -15.49
CA VAL A 552 17.79 24.08 -16.27
C VAL A 552 19.01 23.50 -16.96
N GLU A 553 19.19 22.21 -16.83
CA GLU A 553 20.18 21.41 -17.53
C GLU A 553 19.48 20.39 -18.44
N VAL A 554 19.92 20.27 -19.69
CA VAL A 554 19.36 19.31 -20.66
C VAL A 554 20.42 18.31 -21.06
N ILE A 555 20.08 17.03 -20.97
CA ILE A 555 20.97 15.89 -21.23
C ILE A 555 20.30 14.99 -22.27
N HIS A 556 21.00 14.72 -23.36
CA HIS A 556 20.56 13.80 -24.43
C HIS A 556 21.45 12.57 -24.44
N GLU A 557 20.90 11.40 -24.14
CA GLU A 557 21.64 10.16 -23.99
C GLU A 557 20.94 9.01 -24.73
N GLY A 558 21.55 8.54 -25.82
CA GLY A 558 21.04 7.36 -26.52
C GLY A 558 19.56 7.47 -26.89
N TRP A 559 18.73 6.68 -26.21
CA TRP A 559 17.27 6.63 -26.42
C TRP A 559 16.45 7.45 -25.44
N GLN A 560 17.08 8.21 -24.58
CA GLN A 560 16.40 9.08 -23.61
C GLN A 560 16.94 10.50 -23.65
N SER A 561 16.08 11.43 -23.35
CA SER A 561 16.45 12.83 -23.09
C SER A 561 15.94 13.21 -21.73
N ARG A 562 16.72 13.96 -20.96
CA ARG A 562 16.40 14.42 -19.62
C ARG A 562 16.52 15.94 -19.52
N ALA A 563 15.60 16.55 -18.76
CA ALA A 563 15.72 17.92 -18.32
C ALA A 563 15.74 17.93 -16.79
N VAL A 564 16.74 18.51 -16.19
CA VAL A 564 16.86 18.71 -14.75
C VAL A 564 16.58 20.17 -14.46
N ILE A 565 15.47 20.45 -13.79
CA ILE A 565 15.02 21.78 -13.42
C ILE A 565 15.23 21.96 -11.93
N ARG A 566 16.00 22.95 -11.52
CA ARG A 566 16.28 23.22 -10.11
C ARG A 566 15.61 24.54 -9.72
N HIS A 567 14.63 24.45 -8.83
CA HIS A 567 13.95 25.60 -8.24
C HIS A 567 14.50 25.92 -6.86
N ARG A 568 14.65 27.21 -6.56
CA ARG A 568 15.01 27.73 -5.24
C ARG A 568 13.91 28.70 -4.80
N MET A 569 13.23 28.35 -3.73
CA MET A 569 12.11 29.12 -3.20
C MET A 569 12.48 29.64 -1.80
N ALA A 570 12.35 30.94 -1.61
CA ALA A 570 12.29 31.52 -0.27
C ALA A 570 10.87 31.29 0.27
N VAL A 571 10.75 30.68 1.44
CA VAL A 571 9.46 30.35 2.06
C VAL A 571 9.49 30.79 3.53
N PRO A 572 8.33 30.96 4.20
CA PRO A 572 8.31 31.18 5.64
C PRO A 572 8.98 30.02 6.39
N ALA A 573 9.84 30.31 7.36
CA ALA A 573 10.50 29.28 8.13
C ALA A 573 9.55 28.49 9.07
N ASN A 574 8.40 29.08 9.39
CA ASN A 574 7.35 28.51 10.24
C ASN A 574 6.07 29.34 10.18
N LEU A 575 5.02 28.93 10.93
CA LEU A 575 3.72 29.64 10.95
C LEU A 575 3.81 31.10 11.44
N ALA A 576 4.73 31.42 12.36
CA ALA A 576 4.89 32.80 12.84
C ALA A 576 5.42 33.73 11.74
N GLU A 577 6.41 33.29 10.98
CA GLU A 577 6.90 34.03 9.82
C GLU A 577 5.84 34.13 8.72
N ARG A 578 5.06 33.06 8.51
CA ARG A 578 3.98 33.07 7.53
C ARG A 578 2.93 34.15 7.85
N SER A 579 2.52 34.25 9.12
CA SER A 579 1.61 35.28 9.59
C SER A 579 2.22 36.68 9.43
N ALA A 580 3.53 36.83 9.62
CA ALA A 580 4.26 38.07 9.43
C ALA A 580 4.61 38.38 7.98
N ARG A 581 4.28 37.50 7.01
CA ARG A 581 4.66 37.60 5.60
C ARG A 581 6.19 37.70 5.38
N GLN A 582 6.96 36.95 6.19
CA GLN A 582 8.42 36.83 6.10
C GLN A 582 8.82 35.49 5.47
N GLN A 583 9.99 35.45 4.83
CA GLN A 583 10.50 34.30 4.07
C GLN A 583 11.98 34.10 4.38
N HIS A 584 12.32 33.56 5.55
CA HIS A 584 13.71 33.23 5.92
C HIS A 584 14.01 31.73 5.82
N GLY A 585 13.00 30.89 5.61
CA GLY A 585 13.15 29.48 5.27
C GLY A 585 13.46 29.29 3.79
N SER A 586 13.86 28.09 3.41
CA SER A 586 14.12 27.73 2.02
C SER A 586 13.53 26.36 1.67
N LEU A 587 13.12 26.23 0.43
CA LEU A 587 12.74 24.99 -0.20
C LEU A 587 13.44 24.88 -1.54
N GLU A 588 14.29 23.88 -1.71
CA GLU A 588 14.89 23.57 -2.99
C GLU A 588 14.20 22.33 -3.59
N ALA A 589 13.89 22.41 -4.89
CA ALA A 589 13.29 21.29 -5.62
C ALA A 589 14.05 21.03 -6.90
N GLU A 590 14.64 19.84 -7.03
CA GLU A 590 15.23 19.36 -8.26
C GLU A 590 14.25 18.39 -8.92
N ILE A 591 13.79 18.73 -10.12
CA ILE A 591 12.83 17.96 -10.90
C ILE A 591 13.54 17.41 -12.13
N GLU A 592 13.76 16.10 -12.19
CA GLU A 592 14.27 15.43 -13.38
C GLU A 592 13.09 14.88 -14.20
N VAL A 593 12.96 15.36 -15.43
CA VAL A 593 11.97 14.91 -16.40
C VAL A 593 12.67 14.05 -17.43
N THR A 594 12.29 12.80 -17.55
CA THR A 594 12.85 11.83 -18.50
C THR A 594 11.85 11.48 -19.58
N LEU A 595 12.26 11.64 -20.84
CA LEU A 595 11.48 11.30 -22.01
C LEU A 595 12.20 10.24 -22.84
N SER A 596 11.65 9.04 -22.90
CA SER A 596 12.15 7.95 -23.75
C SER A 596 11.65 8.10 -25.20
N HIS A 597 12.45 7.68 -26.18
CA HIS A 597 12.26 7.96 -27.61
C HIS A 597 10.86 7.54 -28.15
N ASN A 598 10.38 6.36 -27.79
CA ASN A 598 9.08 5.83 -28.22
C ASN A 598 8.09 5.62 -27.08
N SER A 599 8.16 6.42 -26.01
CA SER A 599 7.25 6.31 -24.88
C SER A 599 6.25 7.47 -24.87
N ARG A 600 4.97 7.16 -24.61
CA ARG A 600 3.97 8.17 -24.25
C ARG A 600 4.12 8.65 -22.81
N ARG A 601 4.83 7.87 -21.98
CA ARG A 601 5.04 8.15 -20.58
C ARG A 601 6.15 9.18 -20.42
N ILE A 602 5.90 10.15 -19.55
CA ILE A 602 6.86 11.14 -19.07
C ILE A 602 7.18 10.76 -17.63
N ASP A 603 8.41 10.33 -17.36
CA ASP A 603 8.83 9.96 -16.02
C ASP A 603 9.41 11.18 -15.30
N VAL A 604 9.03 11.35 -14.04
CA VAL A 604 9.44 12.48 -13.20
C VAL A 604 10.01 11.96 -11.89
N ALA A 605 11.22 12.38 -11.58
CA ALA A 605 11.83 12.20 -10.26
C ALA A 605 12.00 13.58 -9.60
N VAL A 606 11.67 13.64 -8.31
CA VAL A 606 11.77 14.89 -7.54
C VAL A 606 12.66 14.65 -6.33
N ARG A 607 13.60 15.54 -6.13
CA ARG A 607 14.39 15.68 -4.91
C ARG A 607 14.03 17.02 -4.27
N LEU A 608 13.50 16.97 -3.07
CA LEU A 608 13.24 18.16 -2.25
C LEU A 608 14.31 18.25 -1.17
N ASP A 609 14.78 19.48 -0.89
CA ASP A 609 15.51 19.80 0.32
C ASP A 609 14.70 20.85 1.11
N ASN A 610 14.09 20.36 2.20
CA ASN A 610 13.19 21.14 3.03
C ASN A 610 13.91 21.72 4.24
N GLN A 611 13.88 23.05 4.39
CA GLN A 611 14.46 23.77 5.53
C GLN A 611 13.41 24.62 6.28
N ALA A 612 12.13 24.32 6.10
CA ALA A 612 11.01 25.01 6.74
C ALA A 612 10.12 24.06 7.54
N ASP A 613 9.33 24.62 8.46
CA ASP A 613 8.39 23.91 9.33
C ASP A 613 6.94 24.28 9.00
N ASP A 614 6.01 23.40 9.42
CA ASP A 614 4.57 23.66 9.44
C ASP A 614 4.02 24.06 8.07
N HIS A 615 4.33 23.27 7.06
CA HIS A 615 3.92 23.54 5.69
C HIS A 615 3.61 22.27 4.88
N ARG A 616 2.89 22.47 3.79
CA ARG A 616 2.59 21.45 2.79
C ARG A 616 3.18 21.83 1.45
N VAL A 617 3.81 20.87 0.78
CA VAL A 617 4.38 21.02 -0.57
C VAL A 617 3.65 20.10 -1.54
N ARG A 618 3.17 20.67 -2.66
CA ARG A 618 2.49 19.93 -3.73
C ARG A 618 3.14 20.21 -5.08
N VAL A 619 3.01 19.27 -6.01
CA VAL A 619 3.28 19.52 -7.43
C VAL A 619 1.96 19.64 -8.18
N LEU A 620 1.86 20.68 -9.01
CA LEU A 620 0.66 20.98 -9.79
C LEU A 620 0.82 20.45 -11.22
N ILE A 621 -0.19 19.74 -11.69
CA ILE A 621 -0.26 19.19 -13.04
C ILE A 621 -1.59 19.62 -13.66
N PRO A 622 -1.64 20.85 -14.25
CA PRO A 622 -2.82 21.35 -14.92
C PRO A 622 -3.15 20.51 -16.16
N THR A 623 -4.45 20.29 -16.39
CA THR A 623 -4.96 19.60 -17.56
C THR A 623 -5.94 20.48 -18.32
N PRO A 624 -6.15 20.26 -19.62
CA PRO A 624 -7.16 20.99 -20.38
C PRO A 624 -8.59 20.45 -20.15
N PHE A 625 -8.80 19.55 -19.18
CA PHE A 625 -10.06 18.87 -18.94
C PHE A 625 -10.95 19.63 -17.96
N ASN A 626 -12.24 19.69 -18.28
CA ASN A 626 -13.30 20.17 -17.40
C ASN A 626 -14.18 19.00 -16.99
N THR A 627 -13.93 18.40 -15.84
CA THR A 627 -14.62 17.24 -15.31
C THR A 627 -14.92 17.43 -13.84
N GLU A 628 -16.03 16.88 -13.36
CA GLU A 628 -16.42 16.92 -11.94
C GLU A 628 -16.08 15.60 -11.22
N GLU A 629 -15.39 14.71 -11.90
CA GLU A 629 -15.00 13.42 -11.36
C GLU A 629 -13.53 13.11 -11.63
N VAL A 630 -12.92 12.36 -10.72
CA VAL A 630 -11.59 11.79 -10.85
C VAL A 630 -11.65 10.31 -10.54
N LEU A 631 -10.98 9.50 -11.36
CA LEU A 631 -10.83 8.07 -11.09
C LEU A 631 -9.47 7.85 -10.42
N SER A 632 -9.43 7.04 -9.34
CA SER A 632 -8.17 6.53 -8.80
C SER A 632 -8.28 5.05 -8.46
N ASP A 633 -7.14 4.37 -8.36
CA ASP A 633 -7.13 2.97 -7.97
C ASP A 633 -7.45 2.78 -6.48
N THR A 634 -7.93 1.59 -6.19
CA THR A 634 -8.16 1.06 -4.85
C THR A 634 -7.76 -0.42 -4.82
N GLN A 635 -7.95 -1.10 -3.71
CA GLN A 635 -7.65 -2.52 -3.55
C GLN A 635 -8.41 -3.36 -4.59
N PHE A 636 -7.69 -4.01 -5.52
CA PHE A 636 -8.27 -4.84 -6.60
C PHE A 636 -9.28 -4.12 -7.51
N GLY A 637 -9.24 -2.80 -7.62
CA GLY A 637 -10.20 -2.07 -8.42
C GLY A 637 -9.84 -0.61 -8.64
N SER A 638 -10.83 0.17 -9.05
CA SER A 638 -10.75 1.62 -9.13
C SER A 638 -12.06 2.25 -8.68
N LEU A 639 -12.01 3.49 -8.22
CA LEU A 639 -13.16 4.27 -7.79
C LEU A 639 -13.20 5.62 -8.50
N THR A 640 -14.40 6.01 -8.92
CA THR A 640 -14.67 7.39 -9.34
C THR A 640 -15.14 8.19 -8.13
N ARG A 641 -14.50 9.32 -7.91
CA ARG A 641 -14.78 10.21 -6.78
C ARG A 641 -15.06 11.62 -7.29
N PRO A 642 -15.91 12.40 -6.59
CA PRO A 642 -16.16 13.79 -6.97
C PRO A 642 -14.92 14.64 -6.73
N VAL A 643 -14.72 15.68 -7.57
CA VAL A 643 -13.65 16.68 -7.34
C VAL A 643 -14.04 17.72 -6.28
N GLN A 644 -15.31 17.77 -5.89
CA GLN A 644 -15.83 18.59 -4.80
C GLN A 644 -16.85 17.79 -3.98
N ASP A 645 -16.94 18.07 -2.69
CA ASP A 645 -17.99 17.52 -1.82
C ASP A 645 -18.92 18.68 -1.39
N ASP A 646 -20.21 18.57 -1.74
CA ASP A 646 -21.22 19.60 -1.46
C ASP A 646 -21.35 19.91 0.04
N ALA A 647 -21.07 18.91 0.89
CA ALA A 647 -21.11 19.09 2.34
C ALA A 647 -20.04 20.07 2.86
N MET A 648 -19.01 20.39 2.07
CA MET A 648 -18.04 21.45 2.42
C MET A 648 -18.69 22.82 2.65
N THR A 649 -19.89 23.05 2.13
CA THR A 649 -20.57 24.33 2.26
C THR A 649 -21.20 24.55 3.64
N ASN A 650 -21.57 23.47 4.35
CA ASN A 650 -22.35 23.53 5.59
C ASN A 650 -21.92 22.54 6.70
N TRP A 651 -20.80 21.84 6.51
CA TRP A 651 -20.34 20.81 7.45
C TRP A 651 -20.21 21.29 8.90
N GLN A 652 -19.80 22.55 9.12
CA GLN A 652 -19.67 23.14 10.47
C GLN A 652 -21.04 23.34 11.13
N GLU A 653 -22.04 23.80 10.37
CA GLU A 653 -23.40 23.98 10.84
C GLU A 653 -24.06 22.63 11.18
N GLU A 654 -23.74 21.59 10.42
CA GLU A 654 -24.19 20.22 10.67
C GLU A 654 -23.40 19.51 11.80
N GLY A 655 -22.38 20.14 12.36
CA GLY A 655 -21.63 19.63 13.50
C GLY A 655 -20.70 18.45 13.20
N TRP A 656 -20.17 18.36 11.97
CA TRP A 656 -19.20 17.35 11.56
C TRP A 656 -17.97 17.36 12.46
N LYS A 657 -17.36 16.20 12.63
CA LYS A 657 -16.14 16.04 13.43
C LYS A 657 -14.86 16.30 12.63
N GLU A 658 -14.96 16.21 11.31
CA GLU A 658 -13.89 16.46 10.36
C GLU A 658 -14.50 16.95 9.04
N ALA A 659 -13.90 17.95 8.40
CA ALA A 659 -14.38 18.50 7.13
C ALA A 659 -14.35 17.46 6.02
N PRO A 660 -15.36 17.38 5.15
CA PRO A 660 -15.42 16.46 4.03
C PRO A 660 -14.53 16.94 2.88
N LEU A 661 -13.21 17.03 3.11
CA LEU A 661 -12.25 17.48 2.11
C LEU A 661 -12.25 16.58 0.87
N PRO A 662 -12.21 17.14 -0.35
CA PRO A 662 -12.05 16.38 -1.59
C PRO A 662 -10.57 16.00 -1.83
N ILE A 663 -9.88 15.61 -0.76
CA ILE A 663 -8.54 15.05 -0.76
C ILE A 663 -8.68 13.52 -0.75
N TRP A 664 -8.06 12.86 -1.69
CA TRP A 664 -8.24 11.44 -1.95
C TRP A 664 -6.94 10.66 -1.84
N ASN A 665 -7.05 9.42 -1.36
CA ASN A 665 -5.95 8.47 -1.41
C ASN A 665 -5.94 7.76 -2.77
N LEU A 666 -4.73 7.42 -3.24
CA LEU A 666 -4.46 6.52 -4.35
C LEU A 666 -3.38 5.52 -3.96
N LEU A 667 -3.36 4.36 -4.61
CA LEU A 667 -2.30 3.39 -4.41
C LEU A 667 -1.19 3.55 -5.47
N ASN A 668 -1.56 3.55 -6.74
CA ASN A 668 -0.61 3.57 -7.84
C ASN A 668 -0.96 4.55 -8.95
N TYR A 669 -2.26 4.89 -9.14
CA TYR A 669 -2.64 5.81 -10.22
C TYR A 669 -3.92 6.60 -9.94
N ALA A 670 -3.99 7.78 -10.56
CA ALA A 670 -5.21 8.57 -10.69
C ALA A 670 -5.37 9.04 -12.15
N VAL A 671 -6.62 9.31 -12.56
CA VAL A 671 -6.96 9.68 -13.93
C VAL A 671 -7.93 10.85 -13.95
N LEU A 672 -7.57 11.91 -14.68
CA LEU A 672 -8.51 12.92 -15.14
C LEU A 672 -8.81 12.70 -16.61
N GLN A 673 -10.09 12.69 -16.97
CA GLN A 673 -10.53 12.43 -18.34
C GLN A 673 -11.71 13.31 -18.73
N GLU A 674 -11.68 13.79 -19.95
CA GLU A 674 -12.83 14.42 -20.60
C GLU A 674 -13.08 13.76 -21.96
N LYS A 675 -14.30 13.22 -22.16
CA LYS A 675 -14.67 12.47 -23.38
C LYS A 675 -13.75 11.27 -23.60
N ARG A 676 -12.92 11.33 -24.64
CA ARG A 676 -12.01 10.25 -25.03
C ARG A 676 -10.56 10.47 -24.61
N ASN A 677 -10.19 11.68 -24.22
CA ASN A 677 -8.81 12.03 -23.88
C ASN A 677 -8.65 12.11 -22.37
N GLY A 678 -7.57 11.56 -21.88
CA GLY A 678 -7.26 11.57 -20.45
C GLY A 678 -5.76 11.72 -20.18
N MET A 679 -5.48 12.09 -18.94
CA MET A 679 -4.15 12.08 -18.35
C MET A 679 -4.19 11.16 -17.13
N ALA A 680 -3.32 10.15 -17.12
CA ALA A 680 -3.06 9.32 -15.97
C ALA A 680 -1.80 9.80 -15.24
N LEU A 681 -1.89 9.86 -13.92
CA LEU A 681 -0.80 10.10 -12.98
C LEU A 681 -0.46 8.79 -12.31
N PHE A 682 0.78 8.31 -12.42
CA PHE A 682 1.29 7.14 -11.70
C PHE A 682 2.17 7.58 -10.53
N THR A 683 2.06 6.94 -9.38
CA THR A 683 2.86 7.27 -8.20
C THR A 683 3.45 6.03 -7.55
N GLU A 684 4.60 6.19 -6.88
CA GLU A 684 5.17 5.19 -6.00
C GLU A 684 5.21 5.77 -4.57
N GLY A 685 4.18 5.47 -3.79
CA GLY A 685 4.09 5.88 -2.39
C GLY A 685 3.61 7.29 -2.10
N LEU A 686 3.44 8.16 -3.09
CA LEU A 686 2.71 9.40 -2.92
C LEU A 686 1.22 9.05 -2.86
N ARG A 687 0.65 9.04 -1.66
CA ARG A 687 -0.67 8.46 -1.39
C ARG A 687 -1.81 9.47 -1.42
N GLU A 688 -1.52 10.77 -1.54
CA GLU A 688 -2.51 11.82 -1.40
C GLU A 688 -2.49 12.77 -2.59
N PHE A 689 -3.68 13.05 -3.13
CA PHE A 689 -3.89 14.08 -4.14
C PHE A 689 -5.23 14.80 -3.95
N GLU A 690 -5.32 16.00 -4.51
CA GLU A 690 -6.53 16.79 -4.63
C GLU A 690 -6.68 17.22 -6.09
N VAL A 691 -7.92 17.45 -6.56
CA VAL A 691 -8.18 18.05 -7.87
C VAL A 691 -8.70 19.46 -7.64
N VAL A 692 -7.98 20.45 -8.16
CA VAL A 692 -8.28 21.87 -7.98
C VAL A 692 -8.60 22.56 -9.31
N GLY A 693 -9.18 23.76 -9.24
CA GLY A 693 -9.56 24.59 -10.41
C GLY A 693 -11.06 24.63 -10.64
N GLU A 694 -11.58 25.82 -10.94
CA GLU A 694 -13.01 26.05 -11.19
C GLU A 694 -13.46 25.57 -12.59
N GLY A 695 -12.60 25.70 -13.59
CA GLY A 695 -12.85 25.25 -14.97
C GLY A 695 -11.99 24.06 -15.31
N GLN A 696 -10.87 24.29 -15.96
CA GLN A 696 -9.88 23.26 -16.22
C GLN A 696 -9.30 22.74 -14.91
N LYS A 697 -9.21 21.42 -14.80
CA LYS A 697 -8.81 20.74 -13.56
C LYS A 697 -7.30 20.51 -13.51
N THR A 698 -6.77 20.60 -12.32
CA THR A 698 -5.34 20.41 -12.01
C THR A 698 -5.20 19.32 -10.97
N PHE A 699 -4.40 18.30 -11.21
CA PHE A 699 -3.91 17.45 -10.13
C PHE A 699 -2.99 18.25 -9.23
N ALA A 700 -3.26 18.25 -7.95
CA ALA A 700 -2.38 18.75 -6.89
C ALA A 700 -1.91 17.55 -6.06
N LEU A 701 -0.75 16.99 -6.43
CA LEU A 701 -0.17 15.82 -5.79
C LEU A 701 0.66 16.26 -4.59
N THR A 702 0.33 15.77 -3.40
CA THR A 702 1.08 16.09 -2.18
C THR A 702 2.43 15.37 -2.17
N LEU A 703 3.51 16.12 -2.10
CA LEU A 703 4.86 15.61 -2.00
C LEU A 703 5.32 15.52 -0.55
N LEU A 704 4.96 16.49 0.28
CA LEU A 704 5.41 16.59 1.67
C LEU A 704 4.37 17.33 2.51
N ARG A 705 4.18 16.89 3.75
CA ARG A 705 3.60 17.63 4.87
C ARG A 705 4.58 17.66 6.03
N GLY A 706 4.84 18.85 6.57
CA GLY A 706 5.63 19.06 7.78
C GLY A 706 4.75 19.59 8.89
N VAL A 707 4.71 18.92 10.05
CA VAL A 707 3.99 19.33 11.26
C VAL A 707 4.80 19.01 12.51
N GLY A 708 4.65 19.80 13.58
CA GLY A 708 5.48 19.66 14.77
C GLY A 708 4.80 18.97 15.95
N LEU A 709 3.54 18.57 15.85
CA LEU A 709 2.76 17.96 16.93
C LEU A 709 2.09 16.65 16.48
N LEU A 710 2.16 15.63 17.33
CA LEU A 710 1.42 14.38 17.12
C LEU A 710 -0.10 14.64 17.13
N GLY A 711 -0.62 15.36 18.11
CA GLY A 711 -2.03 15.74 18.19
C GLY A 711 -2.21 17.19 18.59
N LYS A 712 -3.13 17.89 17.93
CA LYS A 712 -3.47 19.29 18.16
C LYS A 712 -4.98 19.47 18.27
N GLU A 713 -5.43 20.37 19.14
CA GLU A 713 -6.86 20.70 19.30
C GLU A 713 -7.28 21.82 18.35
N ASP A 714 -8.59 21.91 18.13
CA ASP A 714 -9.26 23.00 17.44
C ASP A 714 -8.66 23.38 16.08
N LEU A 715 -8.31 22.36 15.28
CA LEU A 715 -7.89 22.59 13.89
C LEU A 715 -9.03 23.20 13.07
N LEU A 716 -8.71 24.04 12.13
CA LEU A 716 -9.72 24.71 11.28
C LEU A 716 -10.63 23.71 10.54
N LEU A 717 -10.08 22.57 10.14
CA LEU A 717 -10.80 21.52 9.41
C LEU A 717 -11.18 20.31 10.28
N ARG A 718 -10.79 20.32 11.56
CA ARG A 718 -11.13 19.31 12.55
C ARG A 718 -11.26 19.96 13.95
N PRO A 719 -12.43 20.48 14.30
CA PRO A 719 -12.62 21.17 15.56
C PRO A 719 -12.63 20.23 16.78
N GLY A 720 -12.39 20.80 17.95
CA GLY A 720 -12.48 20.13 19.23
C GLY A 720 -11.20 19.44 19.68
N ARG A 721 -11.33 18.37 20.48
CA ARG A 721 -10.20 17.68 21.11
C ARG A 721 -9.19 17.13 20.11
N PRO A 722 -7.91 16.97 20.48
CA PRO A 722 -6.93 16.26 19.62
C PRO A 722 -7.31 14.78 19.43
N SER A 723 -6.79 14.14 18.41
CA SER A 723 -6.96 12.69 18.21
C SER A 723 -5.95 11.90 19.02
N GLY A 724 -4.68 12.31 19.04
CA GLY A 724 -3.64 11.80 19.92
C GLY A 724 -3.30 12.76 21.05
N ILE A 725 -2.22 12.46 21.78
CA ILE A 725 -1.68 13.34 22.82
C ILE A 725 -0.95 14.55 22.18
N LYS A 726 -0.86 15.65 22.92
CA LYS A 726 -0.10 16.83 22.53
C LYS A 726 1.40 16.60 22.76
N MET A 727 2.01 15.82 21.89
CA MET A 727 3.44 15.50 21.96
C MET A 727 4.17 16.23 20.83
N PRO A 728 5.29 16.91 21.11
CA PRO A 728 6.18 17.41 20.08
C PRO A 728 6.82 16.24 19.28
N VAL A 729 6.82 16.37 17.97
CA VAL A 729 7.36 15.39 17.02
C VAL A 729 8.19 16.11 15.95
N PRO A 730 9.36 16.65 16.30
CA PRO A 730 10.18 17.45 15.40
C PRO A 730 10.61 16.71 14.13
N ASP A 731 10.80 15.39 14.15
CA ASP A 731 11.13 14.62 12.95
C ASP A 731 9.97 14.63 11.92
N SER A 732 8.73 14.88 12.33
CA SER A 732 7.55 14.99 11.45
C SER A 732 7.53 16.31 10.65
N GLN A 733 8.42 17.25 10.93
CA GLN A 733 8.65 18.41 10.05
C GLN A 733 9.30 18.04 8.72
N MET A 734 9.78 16.82 8.58
CA MET A 734 10.37 16.28 7.35
C MET A 734 11.47 17.19 6.78
N ARG A 735 12.32 17.75 7.65
CA ARG A 735 13.45 18.57 7.22
C ARG A 735 14.54 17.74 6.54
N GLY A 736 15.24 18.36 5.59
CA GLY A 736 16.30 17.75 4.80
C GLY A 736 15.84 17.16 3.48
N GLU A 737 16.61 16.20 2.97
CA GLU A 737 16.40 15.66 1.64
C GLU A 737 15.31 14.57 1.64
N MET A 738 14.37 14.69 0.71
CA MET A 738 13.40 13.67 0.38
C MET A 738 13.39 13.42 -1.13
N ARG A 739 13.18 12.17 -1.53
CA ARG A 739 13.10 11.77 -2.94
C ARG A 739 11.80 11.02 -3.20
N CYS A 740 11.16 11.37 -4.30
CA CYS A 740 9.96 10.68 -4.77
C CYS A 740 9.95 10.61 -6.29
N ARG A 741 9.09 9.77 -6.84
CA ARG A 741 8.88 9.68 -8.29
C ARG A 741 7.41 9.49 -8.63
N PHE A 742 7.04 9.99 -9.78
CA PHE A 742 5.73 9.80 -10.40
C PHE A 742 5.86 9.83 -11.93
N SER A 743 4.79 9.55 -12.63
CA SER A 743 4.84 9.58 -14.11
C SER A 743 3.51 10.07 -14.67
N LEU A 744 3.57 10.70 -15.83
CA LEU A 744 2.41 11.19 -16.57
C LEU A 744 2.23 10.38 -17.85
N LEU A 745 0.99 10.01 -18.16
CA LEU A 745 0.65 9.29 -19.38
C LEU A 745 -0.61 9.85 -20.01
N SER A 746 -0.51 10.45 -21.20
CA SER A 746 -1.69 10.78 -21.99
C SER A 746 -2.25 9.53 -22.69
N PHE A 747 -3.57 9.44 -22.78
CA PHE A 747 -4.23 8.34 -23.46
C PHE A 747 -5.53 8.76 -24.15
N SER A 748 -6.03 7.88 -25.04
CA SER A 748 -7.34 8.02 -25.66
C SER A 748 -8.15 6.74 -25.45
N GLY A 749 -9.46 6.86 -25.28
CA GLY A 749 -10.36 5.75 -24.96
C GLY A 749 -10.74 5.73 -23.48
N SER A 750 -11.17 4.57 -22.97
CA SER A 750 -11.39 4.39 -21.52
C SER A 750 -10.08 4.02 -20.82
N PRO A 751 -9.93 4.28 -19.50
CA PRO A 751 -8.76 3.84 -18.73
C PRO A 751 -8.49 2.33 -18.85
N VAL A 752 -9.54 1.51 -18.91
CA VAL A 752 -9.40 0.06 -19.08
C VAL A 752 -8.87 -0.29 -20.48
N SER A 753 -9.44 0.31 -21.55
CA SER A 753 -9.00 0.05 -22.93
C SER A 753 -7.58 0.57 -23.20
N ALA A 754 -7.17 1.61 -22.50
CA ALA A 754 -5.81 2.15 -22.55
C ALA A 754 -4.82 1.35 -21.66
N GLY A 755 -5.31 0.37 -20.89
CA GLY A 755 -4.49 -0.47 -20.03
C GLY A 755 -3.80 0.30 -18.90
N ILE A 756 -4.44 1.34 -18.34
CA ILE A 756 -3.80 2.24 -17.35
C ILE A 756 -3.26 1.45 -16.15
N ALA A 757 -4.05 0.54 -15.58
CA ALA A 757 -3.62 -0.27 -14.45
C ALA A 757 -2.42 -1.19 -14.78
N GLN A 758 -2.39 -1.77 -15.98
CA GLN A 758 -1.26 -2.58 -16.47
C GLN A 758 -0.01 -1.73 -16.71
N GLN A 759 -0.17 -0.52 -17.23
CA GLN A 759 0.94 0.41 -17.46
C GLN A 759 1.51 0.94 -16.15
N ALA A 760 0.66 1.26 -15.16
CA ALA A 760 1.10 1.61 -13.81
C ALA A 760 1.92 0.48 -13.18
N LYS A 761 1.42 -0.77 -13.25
CA LYS A 761 2.14 -1.92 -12.73
C LYS A 761 3.47 -2.17 -13.46
N SER A 762 3.52 -1.98 -14.77
CA SER A 762 4.76 -2.08 -15.55
C SER A 762 5.79 -1.04 -15.15
N TRP A 763 5.34 0.20 -14.90
CA TRP A 763 6.20 1.30 -14.43
C TRP A 763 6.77 1.03 -13.03
N LEU A 764 5.97 0.45 -12.14
CA LEU A 764 6.36 0.07 -10.78
C LEU A 764 7.26 -1.17 -10.74
N THR A 765 7.41 -1.89 -11.85
CA THR A 765 8.19 -3.13 -11.94
C THR A 765 9.31 -2.97 -12.96
N PRO A 766 10.44 -2.36 -12.59
CA PRO A 766 11.59 -2.20 -13.48
C PRO A 766 12.19 -3.55 -13.86
N VAL A 767 12.77 -3.59 -15.04
CA VAL A 767 13.54 -4.76 -15.52
C VAL A 767 14.70 -5.02 -14.56
N GLN A 768 14.83 -6.25 -14.10
CA GLN A 768 15.96 -6.67 -13.28
C GLN A 768 17.09 -7.17 -14.18
N CYS A 769 18.31 -6.74 -13.91
CA CYS A 769 19.48 -7.11 -14.70
C CYS A 769 20.53 -7.77 -13.82
N TYR A 770 21.14 -8.84 -14.32
CA TYR A 770 22.26 -9.49 -13.68
C TYR A 770 23.40 -9.67 -14.68
N ASN A 771 24.53 -9.03 -14.43
CA ASN A 771 25.75 -9.21 -15.19
C ASN A 771 26.59 -10.31 -14.55
N LYS A 772 26.66 -11.48 -15.21
CA LYS A 772 27.57 -12.53 -14.80
C LYS A 772 28.96 -12.22 -15.32
N ILE A 773 29.92 -12.17 -14.40
CA ILE A 773 31.33 -12.03 -14.70
C ILE A 773 32.07 -13.37 -14.46
N PRO A 774 33.17 -13.67 -15.19
CA PRO A 774 33.88 -14.94 -15.07
C PRO A 774 34.39 -15.25 -13.66
N TRP A 775 34.63 -14.21 -12.89
CA TRP A 775 35.20 -14.25 -11.54
C TRP A 775 34.18 -14.14 -10.42
N ASP A 776 32.95 -14.49 -10.73
CA ASP A 776 31.94 -14.44 -9.71
C ASP A 776 32.34 -15.34 -8.53
N ALA A 777 32.42 -14.72 -7.34
CA ALA A 777 32.75 -15.43 -6.13
C ALA A 777 31.73 -16.53 -5.88
N MET A 778 32.16 -17.77 -5.88
CA MET A 778 31.29 -18.93 -5.77
C MET A 778 30.75 -19.09 -4.36
N LYS A 779 29.80 -18.20 -3.98
CA LYS A 779 29.05 -18.30 -2.74
C LYS A 779 27.90 -19.30 -2.82
N LEU A 780 27.54 -19.74 -4.04
CA LEU A 780 26.44 -20.66 -4.27
C LEU A 780 26.93 -21.88 -5.04
N ASN A 781 26.54 -23.06 -4.59
CA ASN A 781 26.83 -24.30 -5.30
C ASN A 781 26.00 -24.40 -6.57
N ARG A 782 26.61 -24.90 -7.64
CA ARG A 782 25.91 -25.30 -8.86
C ARG A 782 25.05 -26.52 -8.61
N THR A 783 23.94 -26.59 -9.34
CA THR A 783 23.07 -27.77 -9.36
C THR A 783 23.58 -28.81 -10.40
N THR A 784 22.97 -29.98 -10.39
CA THR A 784 23.24 -31.05 -11.38
C THR A 784 22.47 -30.83 -12.68
N PHE A 785 21.57 -29.85 -12.74
CA PHE A 785 20.81 -29.48 -13.94
C PHE A 785 21.23 -28.10 -14.45
N THR A 786 20.92 -27.82 -15.71
CA THR A 786 21.18 -26.52 -16.36
C THR A 786 19.88 -25.77 -16.59
N THR A 787 19.95 -24.44 -16.49
CA THR A 787 18.87 -23.52 -16.85
C THR A 787 19.03 -23.04 -18.30
N PRO A 788 17.94 -22.78 -19.03
CA PRO A 788 18.01 -22.21 -20.37
C PRO A 788 18.52 -20.78 -20.38
N GLY A 789 19.12 -20.34 -21.50
CA GLY A 789 19.52 -18.93 -21.68
C GLY A 789 18.36 -17.96 -21.97
N HIS A 790 17.19 -18.49 -22.32
CA HIS A 790 15.96 -17.77 -22.57
C HIS A 790 14.78 -18.57 -22.00
N TYR A 791 13.87 -17.88 -21.29
CA TYR A 791 12.71 -18.52 -20.68
C TYR A 791 11.53 -17.56 -20.58
N SER A 792 10.32 -18.08 -20.76
CA SER A 792 9.07 -17.38 -20.53
C SER A 792 8.11 -18.34 -19.83
N LEU A 793 7.66 -18.02 -18.62
CA LEU A 793 6.82 -18.91 -17.82
C LEU A 793 5.34 -18.74 -18.13
N LEU A 794 4.87 -17.50 -18.13
CA LEU A 794 3.45 -17.14 -18.14
C LEU A 794 3.22 -15.96 -19.07
N THR A 795 2.12 -16.00 -19.82
CA THR A 795 1.60 -14.84 -20.57
C THR A 795 0.14 -14.61 -20.22
N LEU A 796 -0.19 -13.38 -19.84
CA LEU A 796 -1.54 -12.90 -19.63
C LEU A 796 -1.99 -12.08 -20.85
N ALA A 797 -3.18 -12.37 -21.36
CA ALA A 797 -3.72 -11.65 -22.51
C ALA A 797 -4.02 -10.18 -22.17
N PRO A 798 -3.87 -9.24 -23.12
CA PRO A 798 -4.03 -7.81 -22.90
C PRO A 798 -5.51 -7.36 -22.92
N ASN A 799 -6.36 -7.97 -22.12
CA ASN A 799 -7.81 -7.70 -22.04
C ASN A 799 -8.23 -6.93 -20.78
N GLY A 800 -7.33 -6.14 -20.21
CA GLY A 800 -7.60 -5.22 -19.09
C GLY A 800 -7.37 -5.81 -17.71
N CYS A 801 -7.32 -7.15 -17.55
CA CYS A 801 -7.01 -7.77 -16.27
C CYS A 801 -5.56 -7.58 -15.85
N VAL A 802 -5.30 -7.53 -14.56
CA VAL A 802 -4.00 -7.25 -13.97
C VAL A 802 -3.56 -8.39 -13.07
N LEU A 803 -2.28 -8.75 -13.15
CA LEU A 803 -1.64 -9.67 -12.20
C LEU A 803 -1.56 -9.02 -10.83
N SER A 804 -2.13 -9.67 -9.81
CA SER A 804 -1.94 -9.27 -8.41
C SER A 804 -0.73 -9.98 -7.80
N ALA A 805 -0.72 -11.30 -7.81
CA ALA A 805 0.36 -12.11 -7.26
C ALA A 805 0.69 -13.32 -8.13
N LEU A 806 1.97 -13.68 -8.13
CA LEU A 806 2.48 -14.94 -8.66
C LEU A 806 3.46 -15.51 -7.63
N LYS A 807 3.12 -16.65 -7.04
CA LYS A 807 3.92 -17.28 -5.98
C LYS A 807 3.76 -18.79 -5.98
N LYS A 808 4.56 -19.50 -5.18
CA LYS A 808 4.30 -20.91 -4.83
C LYS A 808 3.22 -20.96 -3.72
N ALA A 809 2.34 -21.94 -3.79
CA ALA A 809 1.34 -22.19 -2.75
C ALA A 809 2.02 -22.47 -1.39
N GLU A 810 1.38 -22.02 -0.30
CA GLU A 810 1.94 -22.15 1.05
C GLU A 810 2.14 -23.61 1.48
N ASP A 811 1.16 -24.46 1.19
CA ASP A 811 1.10 -25.83 1.70
C ASP A 811 1.12 -26.90 0.58
N ARG A 812 1.26 -26.50 -0.68
CA ARG A 812 1.22 -27.40 -1.84
C ARG A 812 2.33 -27.11 -2.84
N ASP A 813 2.67 -28.09 -3.65
CA ASP A 813 3.66 -27.94 -4.72
C ASP A 813 3.02 -27.46 -6.02
N GLU A 814 2.29 -26.34 -5.92
CA GLU A 814 1.50 -25.71 -6.96
C GLU A 814 1.85 -24.23 -7.10
N LEU A 815 1.64 -23.68 -8.30
CA LEU A 815 1.81 -22.25 -8.58
C LEU A 815 0.50 -21.53 -8.28
N VAL A 816 0.57 -20.47 -7.50
CA VAL A 816 -0.58 -19.59 -7.23
C VAL A 816 -0.49 -18.35 -8.12
N LEU A 817 -1.56 -18.14 -8.88
CA LEU A 817 -1.78 -16.98 -9.74
C LEU A 817 -3.01 -16.23 -9.25
N ARG A 818 -2.89 -14.96 -8.83
CA ARG A 818 -4.01 -14.07 -8.53
C ARG A 818 -4.06 -12.95 -9.54
N VAL A 819 -5.23 -12.76 -10.12
CA VAL A 819 -5.53 -11.70 -11.11
C VAL A 819 -6.78 -10.95 -10.71
N PHE A 820 -6.92 -9.70 -11.14
CA PHE A 820 -8.12 -8.89 -10.87
C PHE A 820 -8.52 -8.04 -12.08
N ASN A 821 -9.79 -7.66 -12.09
CA ASN A 821 -10.37 -6.75 -13.09
C ASN A 821 -10.47 -5.35 -12.46
N PRO A 822 -9.67 -4.36 -12.88
CA PRO A 822 -9.71 -3.01 -12.32
C PRO A 822 -10.93 -2.18 -12.72
N SER A 823 -11.78 -2.65 -13.64
CA SER A 823 -12.98 -1.96 -14.09
C SER A 823 -14.02 -1.86 -12.99
N GLN A 824 -14.75 -0.73 -12.95
CA GLN A 824 -15.89 -0.55 -12.04
C GLN A 824 -17.20 -1.11 -12.59
N SER A 825 -17.32 -1.27 -13.90
CA SER A 825 -18.61 -1.48 -14.57
C SER A 825 -18.65 -2.61 -15.59
N HIS A 826 -17.51 -3.08 -16.08
CA HIS A 826 -17.44 -4.06 -17.15
C HIS A 826 -16.73 -5.33 -16.69
N SER A 827 -17.34 -6.47 -16.96
CA SER A 827 -16.67 -7.76 -16.86
C SER A 827 -15.59 -7.90 -17.93
N SER A 828 -14.53 -8.59 -17.62
CA SER A 828 -13.43 -8.90 -18.53
C SER A 828 -13.07 -10.36 -18.42
N ASP A 829 -12.74 -10.99 -19.54
CA ASP A 829 -12.21 -12.34 -19.51
C ASP A 829 -10.72 -12.27 -19.20
N VAL A 830 -10.26 -13.04 -18.25
CA VAL A 830 -8.82 -13.28 -18.05
C VAL A 830 -8.42 -14.51 -18.85
N ALA A 831 -7.46 -14.35 -19.74
CA ALA A 831 -6.86 -15.46 -20.47
C ALA A 831 -5.37 -15.52 -20.18
N PHE A 832 -4.87 -16.67 -19.72
CA PHE A 832 -3.47 -16.86 -19.46
C PHE A 832 -2.97 -18.21 -20.03
N SER A 833 -1.76 -18.19 -20.52
CA SER A 833 -1.08 -19.36 -21.06
C SER A 833 0.27 -19.56 -20.40
N MET A 834 0.70 -20.81 -20.31
CA MET A 834 1.98 -21.18 -19.73
C MET A 834 2.87 -21.92 -20.73
N SER A 835 4.17 -21.72 -20.64
CA SER A 835 5.15 -22.48 -21.45
C SER A 835 5.21 -23.96 -21.08
N ARG A 836 4.88 -24.30 -19.85
CA ARG A 836 4.77 -25.66 -19.34
C ARG A 836 3.32 -26.13 -19.34
N ALA A 837 3.10 -27.43 -19.53
CA ALA A 837 1.75 -27.99 -19.48
C ALA A 837 1.15 -27.86 -18.08
N ILE A 838 -0.05 -27.35 -18.00
CA ILE A 838 -0.86 -27.37 -16.79
C ILE A 838 -1.44 -28.79 -16.68
N LYS A 839 -0.98 -29.58 -15.69
CA LYS A 839 -1.44 -30.95 -15.47
C LYS A 839 -2.78 -31.00 -14.80
N GLY A 840 -3.06 -30.04 -13.95
CA GLY A 840 -4.27 -29.85 -13.20
C GLY A 840 -4.30 -28.48 -12.57
N GLY A 841 -5.42 -28.08 -12.04
CA GLY A 841 -5.52 -26.81 -11.31
C GLY A 841 -6.88 -26.68 -10.65
N SER A 842 -6.98 -25.70 -9.79
CA SER A 842 -8.18 -25.37 -9.05
C SER A 842 -8.32 -23.87 -8.90
N GLU A 843 -9.53 -23.40 -8.88
CA GLU A 843 -9.82 -22.10 -8.28
C GLU A 843 -9.73 -22.26 -6.77
N THR A 844 -9.08 -21.32 -6.10
CA THR A 844 -8.98 -21.27 -4.65
C THR A 844 -9.58 -19.97 -4.12
N ASP A 845 -9.82 -19.92 -2.84
CA ASP A 845 -10.05 -18.65 -2.16
C ASP A 845 -8.71 -17.91 -1.94
N MET A 846 -8.76 -16.75 -1.27
CA MET A 846 -7.56 -15.94 -1.01
C MET A 846 -6.63 -16.58 0.05
N ASN A 847 -7.16 -17.49 0.86
CA ASN A 847 -6.41 -18.33 1.81
C ASN A 847 -5.89 -19.64 1.19
N GLU A 848 -5.95 -19.74 -0.14
CA GLU A 848 -5.52 -20.90 -0.93
C GLU A 848 -6.32 -22.19 -0.68
N VAL A 849 -7.52 -22.11 -0.10
CA VAL A 849 -8.40 -23.28 0.05
C VAL A 849 -9.08 -23.58 -1.28
N ILE A 850 -9.02 -24.82 -1.73
CA ILE A 850 -9.60 -25.27 -3.01
C ILE A 850 -11.11 -25.11 -3.01
N LYS A 851 -11.63 -24.42 -4.04
CA LYS A 851 -13.07 -24.22 -4.28
C LYS A 851 -13.62 -25.12 -5.38
N ALA A 852 -12.98 -25.11 -6.53
CA ALA A 852 -13.44 -25.85 -7.70
C ALA A 852 -12.27 -26.25 -8.60
N PRO A 853 -12.34 -27.42 -9.26
CA PRO A 853 -11.34 -27.80 -10.23
C PRO A 853 -11.45 -26.93 -11.49
N LEU A 854 -10.30 -26.59 -12.07
CA LEU A 854 -10.21 -25.95 -13.38
C LEU A 854 -10.18 -27.01 -14.48
N GLN A 855 -10.79 -26.69 -15.61
CA GLN A 855 -10.64 -27.53 -16.81
C GLN A 855 -9.23 -27.33 -17.37
N GLY A 856 -8.42 -28.38 -17.38
CA GLY A 856 -7.02 -28.35 -17.77
C GLY A 856 -6.78 -28.03 -19.25
N GLY A 857 -5.67 -27.38 -19.54
CA GLY A 857 -5.20 -27.01 -20.87
C GLY A 857 -3.94 -26.19 -20.82
N LYS A 858 -3.40 -25.76 -21.97
CA LYS A 858 -2.29 -24.80 -22.03
C LYS A 858 -2.75 -23.37 -21.83
N GLU A 859 -4.00 -23.12 -22.07
CA GLU A 859 -4.64 -21.80 -21.92
C GLU A 859 -5.91 -21.96 -21.06
N ILE A 860 -6.10 -21.04 -20.13
CA ILE A 860 -7.25 -20.95 -19.25
C ILE A 860 -7.91 -19.59 -19.51
N VAL A 861 -9.22 -19.60 -19.76
CA VAL A 861 -10.03 -18.40 -19.94
C VAL A 861 -11.16 -18.40 -18.92
N GLU A 862 -11.22 -17.34 -18.10
CA GLU A 862 -12.20 -17.20 -17.03
C GLU A 862 -12.74 -15.77 -16.97
N ALA A 863 -14.03 -15.61 -16.71
CA ALA A 863 -14.66 -14.30 -16.61
C ALA A 863 -14.46 -13.70 -15.22
N LEU A 864 -14.09 -12.41 -15.17
CA LEU A 864 -13.98 -11.61 -13.94
C LEU A 864 -15.01 -10.47 -13.98
N ARG A 865 -15.81 -10.38 -12.92
CA ARG A 865 -16.73 -9.26 -12.70
C ARG A 865 -15.95 -7.97 -12.39
N PRO A 866 -16.59 -6.78 -12.45
CA PRO A 866 -15.96 -5.54 -12.02
C PRO A 866 -15.38 -5.64 -10.59
N GLY A 867 -14.17 -5.16 -10.38
CA GLY A 867 -13.50 -5.21 -9.07
C GLY A 867 -13.24 -6.60 -8.50
N GLN A 868 -13.48 -7.66 -9.26
CA GLN A 868 -13.26 -9.03 -8.80
C GLN A 868 -11.80 -9.44 -8.94
N SER A 869 -11.24 -10.05 -7.91
CA SER A 869 -10.03 -10.84 -8.01
C SER A 869 -10.37 -12.33 -7.93
N ARG A 870 -9.59 -13.15 -8.67
CA ARG A 870 -9.66 -14.62 -8.59
C ARG A 870 -8.28 -15.20 -8.40
N THR A 871 -8.22 -16.29 -7.66
CA THR A 871 -6.97 -16.99 -7.35
C THR A 871 -7.03 -18.40 -7.93
N PHE A 872 -6.00 -18.77 -8.65
CA PHE A 872 -5.84 -20.06 -9.27
C PHE A 872 -4.60 -20.76 -8.71
N SER A 873 -4.74 -22.03 -8.34
CA SER A 873 -3.63 -22.90 -7.97
C SER A 873 -3.42 -23.92 -9.08
N LEU A 874 -2.20 -23.97 -9.65
CA LEU A 874 -1.90 -24.71 -10.87
C LEU A 874 -0.81 -25.74 -10.62
N GLU A 875 -1.11 -27.01 -10.93
CA GLU A 875 -0.11 -28.06 -11.00
C GLU A 875 0.58 -28.01 -12.36
N ILE A 876 1.83 -27.61 -12.36
CA ILE A 876 2.63 -27.50 -13.59
C ILE A 876 3.54 -28.72 -13.79
N GLY A 877 3.76 -29.11 -15.04
CA GLY A 877 4.72 -30.16 -15.38
C GLY A 877 6.15 -29.76 -14.99
N LYS A 878 6.86 -30.63 -14.26
CA LYS A 878 8.30 -30.46 -13.95
C LYS A 878 9.16 -30.69 -15.15
#